data_f2f481e4ea1898a9546f20216db3cb26
#
_entry.id   f2f481e4ea1898a9546f20216db3cb26
#
_cell.length_a   1.000
_cell.length_b   1.000
_cell.length_c   1.000
_cell.angle_alpha   90.00
_cell.angle_beta   90.00
_cell.angle_gamma   90.00
#
_symmetry.space_group_name_H-M   'P 1'
#
loop_
_entity.id
_entity.type
_entity.pdbx_description
1 polymer ?
#
loop_
_entity_poly.entity_id
_entity_poly.type
_entity_poly.pdbx_seq_one_letter_code
_entity_poly.pdbx_strand_id
1 'polypeptide(L)'
;MSAFCGQCAMKNSKLYILYLLLTLTVGVFAQDQRTAVSGVVVDADSGETLPFVQVYFLKSTTNKGLVSSGVGTTSDLDGNFAVSNTAGYTKVNFQMVGYKTETLTLVKGQEKTQVKIKLQPDVYGLQDVIVTPKNKKKDYRRRGNPAVELINNVIANKNRHCVTSLDHYKAEAYSRMSFALDNIKVNWEKPFWKPFAFVQKYIDTTDVYPNVTVSIREHITDEYYQNRPRKEKKILQKKRIFGVETFLGSTSFQENINSLFKDVDINHNSMNLLYNRFVSPLSSSVAVSFYQYYIMDTIMVDGYQCIDLAFVPVNSESYGFTGHLYIVNDSTYRVKKYAINIPPEINLNFVTKYSIEHNYVQLENGLWAPDRTTTYAKFYMFNKQRGMVARQTKIYTHWDLDTPISPDIFSDIKEEEVAVNDTTAELIFEGYWTDSMRPEPLTKYESSVVDLVREFTNTPKFNSLALFVNSLTSGYVPTRKAEFMYLSKFDFGPIFNFASWNMLEGVRLRVGGGSTARLHDQLYFRGYAAFGTKDLRPKYKAAFVYTFDKHENQPFDGVKHHLQLTAQYDVEEPGQITDVVRRDNILMSIPTGQPTMPFAQYVFHAKAEYLKEWRNNLMLETSFDFTNNEAAGVLSYQRIDYTPQINPVTMDTSYAQSFTNIGQYRDYAATFNLEYSPGSVIGMDREGIKSPWVIEKDAPTIKLTHQLGYLDDRHNGGKGFLYNKTELMFDKRFWFSAFGHLDVRLIGGYIWQQVPFTKLHIPPTSTSILLGQRSFNLMKPMEFIMDGYISLYTTYYFKGWILNRIPGINKLKLRGLVSFACIYGALTDKNNPYLHTNNGLYDFPHTPWEDGKIENAFDNEGYIKNQYNTSSPIGKLPYMEMTVGLENIFKFIRIDYIRRLNYNDYELPYMIQKQELIDPEHPTLGYGPAFNEDGTPQLIQGRRRMGAWGRNGVKVTVRFSF
;
A
#
# COMPACT_ATOMS: atom_id res chain seq x y z
N MET A 1 -4.75 -12.26 -57.03
CA MET A 1 -3.50 -11.55 -57.23
C MET A 1 -3.81 -10.07 -57.28
N SER A 2 -3.03 -9.26 -56.62
CA SER A 2 -3.14 -7.81 -56.49
C SER A 2 -4.29 -7.28 -55.60
N ALA A 3 -3.99 -7.13 -54.32
CA ALA A 3 -4.52 -6.10 -53.45
C ALA A 3 -3.86 -6.27 -52.05
N PHE A 4 -2.60 -5.92 -51.94
CA PHE A 4 -1.96 -5.74 -50.61
C PHE A 4 -0.88 -4.67 -50.74
N CYS A 5 -1.30 -3.42 -50.55
CA CYS A 5 -0.39 -2.34 -50.15
C CYS A 5 -1.23 -1.12 -49.81
N GLY A 6 -1.46 -0.84 -48.52
CA GLY A 6 -2.22 0.33 -48.12
C GLY A 6 -2.59 0.40 -46.65
N GLN A 7 -1.93 -0.33 -45.77
CA GLN A 7 -2.25 -0.27 -44.32
C GLN A 7 -1.03 -0.27 -43.41
N CYS A 8 -0.08 0.60 -43.69
CA CYS A 8 1.09 0.74 -42.81
C CYS A 8 1.36 2.17 -42.28
N ALA A 9 0.42 3.10 -42.42
CA ALA A 9 0.65 4.51 -42.08
C ALA A 9 -0.19 5.04 -40.91
N MET A 10 -1.06 4.22 -40.27
CA MET A 10 -1.94 4.73 -39.20
C MET A 10 -1.72 4.07 -37.82
N LYS A 11 -0.66 3.30 -37.65
CA LYS A 11 -0.39 2.63 -36.35
C LYS A 11 0.56 3.40 -35.39
N ASN A 12 1.19 4.45 -35.86
CA ASN A 12 2.22 5.17 -35.07
C ASN A 12 1.75 6.45 -34.41
N SER A 13 0.55 6.96 -34.71
CA SER A 13 0.10 8.24 -34.13
C SER A 13 -0.25 8.19 -32.64
N LYS A 14 -0.74 7.06 -32.16
CA LYS A 14 -1.10 6.91 -30.73
C LYS A 14 0.11 6.66 -29.83
N LEU A 15 1.16 6.05 -30.36
CA LEU A 15 2.43 5.91 -29.61
C LEU A 15 3.19 7.25 -29.55
N TYR A 16 3.06 8.08 -30.58
CA TYR A 16 3.64 9.43 -30.59
C TYR A 16 2.94 10.38 -29.62
N ILE A 17 1.65 10.23 -29.38
CA ILE A 17 0.91 11.04 -28.39
C ILE A 17 1.33 10.65 -26.96
N LEU A 18 1.55 9.38 -26.69
CA LEU A 18 2.06 8.93 -25.39
C LEU A 18 3.53 9.32 -25.20
N TYR A 19 4.32 9.29 -26.27
CA TYR A 19 5.72 9.74 -26.25
C TYR A 19 5.80 11.28 -26.18
N LEU A 20 4.88 11.98 -26.80
CA LEU A 20 4.78 13.44 -26.76
C LEU A 20 4.35 13.93 -25.36
N LEU A 21 3.47 13.20 -24.68
CA LEU A 21 3.10 13.46 -23.27
C LEU A 21 4.26 13.16 -22.30
N LEU A 22 5.13 12.23 -22.65
CA LEU A 22 6.33 11.90 -21.87
C LEU A 22 7.53 12.82 -22.18
N THR A 23 7.59 13.42 -23.37
CA THR A 23 8.70 14.31 -23.79
C THR A 23 8.42 15.80 -23.56
N LEU A 24 7.18 16.18 -23.23
CA LEU A 24 6.80 17.57 -22.90
C LEU A 24 7.36 18.09 -21.56
N THR A 25 8.15 17.25 -20.84
CA THR A 25 8.89 17.65 -19.62
C THR A 25 10.34 18.09 -19.88
N VAL A 26 10.81 18.10 -21.12
CA VAL A 26 12.15 18.61 -21.45
C VAL A 26 12.06 20.11 -21.72
N GLY A 27 12.26 20.89 -20.68
CA GLY A 27 12.21 22.36 -20.73
C GLY A 27 13.37 23.00 -21.45
N VAL A 28 13.07 24.07 -22.09
CA VAL A 28 14.01 25.03 -22.71
C VAL A 28 14.63 25.92 -21.61
N PHE A 29 15.93 26.05 -21.63
CA PHE A 29 16.72 26.90 -20.73
C PHE A 29 16.38 28.36 -20.88
N ALA A 30 15.94 29.00 -19.79
CA ALA A 30 16.10 30.45 -19.59
C ALA A 30 17.33 30.65 -18.70
N GLN A 31 18.24 31.51 -19.12
CA GLN A 31 19.39 31.91 -18.31
C GLN A 31 18.91 32.79 -17.15
N ASP A 32 18.72 32.17 -15.98
CA ASP A 32 18.61 32.92 -14.73
C ASP A 32 19.99 33.41 -14.29
N GLN A 33 20.07 34.66 -13.83
CA GLN A 33 21.30 35.25 -13.23
C GLN A 33 21.57 34.66 -11.82
N ARG A 34 21.40 33.38 -11.69
CA ARG A 34 21.55 32.66 -10.41
C ARG A 34 23.02 32.29 -10.22
N THR A 35 23.61 32.73 -9.08
CA THR A 35 24.94 32.29 -8.68
C THR A 35 24.80 31.01 -7.84
N ALA A 36 25.36 29.91 -8.30
CA ALA A 36 25.26 28.60 -7.64
C ALA A 36 26.62 27.90 -7.62
N VAL A 37 26.83 27.10 -6.57
CA VAL A 37 27.97 26.20 -6.48
C VAL A 37 27.52 24.86 -5.89
N SER A 38 27.99 23.77 -6.49
CA SER A 38 27.82 22.42 -5.97
C SER A 38 29.08 21.60 -6.14
N GLY A 39 29.29 20.65 -5.25
CA GLY A 39 30.48 19.83 -5.27
C GLY A 39 30.61 18.99 -4.03
N VAL A 40 31.86 18.64 -3.69
CA VAL A 40 32.20 17.83 -2.52
C VAL A 40 33.24 18.53 -1.68
N VAL A 41 33.07 18.47 -0.35
CA VAL A 41 34.06 18.95 0.60
C VAL A 41 34.86 17.76 1.11
N VAL A 42 36.17 17.89 1.11
CA VAL A 42 37.10 16.84 1.56
C VAL A 42 38.15 17.40 2.50
N ASP A 43 38.65 16.55 3.36
CA ASP A 43 39.85 16.81 4.16
C ASP A 43 41.07 16.96 3.24
N ALA A 44 41.88 17.98 3.45
CA ALA A 44 43.02 18.29 2.59
C ALA A 44 44.17 17.26 2.73
N ASP A 45 44.31 16.65 3.91
CA ASP A 45 45.41 15.73 4.22
C ASP A 45 45.02 14.28 3.89
N SER A 46 43.84 13.82 4.29
CA SER A 46 43.38 12.45 4.08
C SER A 46 42.67 12.24 2.74
N GLY A 47 42.10 13.30 2.16
CA GLY A 47 41.23 13.25 0.97
C GLY A 47 39.84 12.65 1.21
N GLU A 48 39.50 12.31 2.44
CA GLU A 48 38.19 11.78 2.81
C GLU A 48 37.11 12.88 2.75
N THR A 49 35.87 12.49 2.45
CA THR A 49 34.75 13.43 2.40
C THR A 49 34.35 13.92 3.78
N LEU A 50 34.07 15.23 3.88
CA LEU A 50 33.70 15.87 5.16
C LEU A 50 32.19 16.11 5.21
N PRO A 51 31.48 15.35 6.07
CA PRO A 51 30.03 15.58 6.28
C PRO A 51 29.83 16.82 7.17
N PHE A 52 28.63 17.44 6.99
CA PHE A 52 28.14 18.54 7.83
C PHE A 52 28.96 19.82 7.85
N VAL A 53 29.74 20.06 6.81
CA VAL A 53 30.41 21.35 6.59
C VAL A 53 29.35 22.42 6.35
N GLN A 54 29.38 23.51 7.09
CA GLN A 54 28.53 24.67 6.85
C GLN A 54 29.00 25.40 5.61
N VAL A 55 28.10 25.57 4.64
CA VAL A 55 28.37 26.24 3.35
C VAL A 55 27.39 27.38 3.20
N TYR A 56 27.86 28.61 3.23
CA TYR A 56 26.99 29.77 3.19
C TYR A 56 27.57 30.94 2.41
N PHE A 57 26.72 31.75 1.76
CA PHE A 57 27.11 32.95 1.09
C PHE A 57 27.40 34.10 2.08
N LEU A 58 28.35 34.93 1.72
CA LEU A 58 28.70 36.13 2.44
C LEU A 58 28.10 37.37 1.77
N LYS A 59 27.59 38.30 2.59
CA LYS A 59 27.19 39.63 2.17
C LYS A 59 28.12 40.67 2.74
N SER A 60 28.39 41.71 1.98
CA SER A 60 29.16 42.87 2.44
C SER A 60 28.22 43.86 3.16
N THR A 61 28.63 44.28 4.38
CA THR A 61 27.93 45.31 5.15
C THR A 61 28.87 46.46 5.42
N THR A 62 28.35 47.70 5.34
CA THR A 62 29.12 48.97 5.44
C THR A 62 29.85 49.13 6.78
N ASN A 63 29.44 48.44 7.83
CA ASN A 63 29.99 48.63 9.19
C ASN A 63 30.71 47.42 9.80
N LYS A 64 30.64 46.23 9.20
CA LYS A 64 31.19 44.95 9.78
C LYS A 64 31.96 44.08 8.78
N GLY A 65 32.21 44.53 7.56
CA GLY A 65 32.87 43.74 6.53
C GLY A 65 31.97 42.63 5.95
N LEU A 66 32.54 41.43 5.71
CA LEU A 66 31.80 40.27 5.18
C LEU A 66 31.13 39.53 6.33
N VAL A 67 29.81 39.34 6.26
CA VAL A 67 28.98 38.56 7.23
C VAL A 67 28.16 37.54 6.51
N SER A 68 27.65 36.52 7.20
CA SER A 68 26.75 35.56 6.61
C SER A 68 25.53 36.25 6.00
N SER A 69 25.16 35.82 4.80
CA SER A 69 23.97 36.33 4.11
C SER A 69 22.67 35.72 4.59
N GLY A 70 22.75 34.65 5.40
CA GLY A 70 21.60 33.79 5.74
C GLY A 70 21.24 32.76 4.66
N VAL A 71 21.95 32.79 3.51
CA VAL A 71 21.77 31.79 2.45
C VAL A 71 22.90 30.77 2.53
N GLY A 72 22.57 29.54 2.89
CA GLY A 72 23.55 28.47 3.09
C GLY A 72 22.95 27.09 3.11
N THR A 73 23.82 26.09 3.21
CA THR A 73 23.51 24.68 3.34
C THR A 73 24.55 24.00 4.20
N THR A 74 24.39 22.72 4.47
CA THR A 74 25.44 21.84 5.02
C THR A 74 25.76 20.74 4.03
N SER A 75 27.01 20.24 4.05
CA SER A 75 27.34 19.05 3.26
C SER A 75 26.65 17.83 3.82
N ASP A 76 26.29 16.89 2.92
CA ASP A 76 25.72 15.58 3.29
C ASP A 76 26.80 14.63 3.86
N LEU A 77 26.41 13.36 4.13
CA LEU A 77 27.33 12.35 4.65
C LEU A 77 28.49 11.98 3.72
N ASP A 78 28.31 12.16 2.43
CA ASP A 78 29.32 11.95 1.40
C ASP A 78 30.12 13.25 1.11
N GLY A 79 29.90 14.29 1.91
CA GLY A 79 30.53 15.59 1.76
C GLY A 79 29.99 16.43 0.63
N ASN A 80 28.92 16.02 -0.06
CA ASN A 80 28.35 16.77 -1.16
C ASN A 80 27.58 17.97 -0.65
N PHE A 81 27.66 19.08 -1.37
CA PHE A 81 26.90 20.28 -1.09
C PHE A 81 26.37 20.93 -2.35
N ALA A 82 25.29 21.70 -2.22
CA ALA A 82 24.79 22.58 -3.27
C ALA A 82 24.14 23.80 -2.64
N VAL A 83 24.62 24.98 -3.01
CA VAL A 83 24.10 26.26 -2.51
C VAL A 83 23.99 27.25 -3.65
N SER A 84 22.94 28.08 -3.61
CA SER A 84 22.72 29.10 -4.63
C SER A 84 22.02 30.32 -4.10
N ASN A 85 22.18 31.44 -4.78
CA ASN A 85 21.49 32.67 -4.50
C ASN A 85 21.13 33.43 -5.78
N THR A 86 20.07 34.21 -5.72
CA THR A 86 19.62 35.13 -6.75
C THR A 86 19.92 36.58 -6.37
N ALA A 87 20.34 36.83 -5.12
CA ALA A 87 20.67 38.13 -4.58
C ALA A 87 22.05 38.68 -5.07
N GLY A 88 22.77 37.88 -5.87
CA GLY A 88 24.03 38.28 -6.48
C GLY A 88 25.25 38.22 -5.55
N TYR A 89 25.17 37.46 -4.46
CA TYR A 89 26.34 37.19 -3.62
C TYR A 89 27.32 36.29 -4.36
N THR A 90 28.62 36.60 -4.22
CA THR A 90 29.68 35.97 -5.00
C THR A 90 30.72 35.25 -4.15
N LYS A 91 30.66 35.37 -2.83
CA LYS A 91 31.58 34.66 -1.93
C LYS A 91 30.86 33.62 -1.10
N VAL A 92 31.40 32.40 -1.09
CA VAL A 92 30.87 31.26 -0.36
C VAL A 92 31.91 30.81 0.66
N ASN A 93 31.52 30.71 1.93
CA ASN A 93 32.34 30.17 3.01
C ASN A 93 32.00 28.70 3.25
N PHE A 94 33.07 27.96 3.51
CA PHE A 94 33.03 26.55 3.96
C PHE A 94 33.64 26.51 5.35
N GLN A 95 32.83 26.22 6.35
CA GLN A 95 33.22 26.23 7.75
C GLN A 95 32.87 24.92 8.43
N MET A 96 33.85 24.37 9.12
CA MET A 96 33.69 23.18 9.96
C MET A 96 34.55 23.32 11.21
N VAL A 97 34.04 22.90 12.35
CA VAL A 97 34.83 22.92 13.62
C VAL A 97 36.03 21.97 13.46
N GLY A 98 37.20 22.48 13.83
CA GLY A 98 38.49 21.76 13.64
C GLY A 98 39.16 21.92 12.30
N TYR A 99 38.61 22.77 11.41
CA TYR A 99 39.17 23.10 10.11
C TYR A 99 39.28 24.60 9.88
N LYS A 100 40.27 25.00 9.08
CA LYS A 100 40.34 26.39 8.60
C LYS A 100 39.20 26.68 7.64
N THR A 101 38.53 27.82 7.89
CA THR A 101 37.46 28.28 6.99
C THR A 101 38.05 28.58 5.60
N GLU A 102 37.45 28.01 4.57
CA GLU A 102 37.81 28.25 3.16
C GLU A 102 36.75 29.11 2.49
N THR A 103 37.18 30.05 1.64
CA THR A 103 36.29 30.97 0.94
C THR A 103 36.46 30.86 -0.57
N LEU A 104 35.38 30.42 -1.25
CA LEU A 104 35.33 30.36 -2.70
C LEU A 104 34.69 31.65 -3.25
N THR A 105 35.36 32.28 -4.24
CA THR A 105 34.80 33.43 -4.93
C THR A 105 34.25 32.98 -6.30
N LEU A 106 33.01 33.36 -6.58
CA LEU A 106 32.29 33.07 -7.82
C LEU A 106 32.08 34.37 -8.60
N VAL A 107 31.75 34.25 -9.86
CA VAL A 107 31.29 35.41 -10.68
C VAL A 107 29.75 35.46 -10.55
N LYS A 108 29.21 36.67 -10.54
CA LYS A 108 27.75 36.86 -10.46
C LYS A 108 27.06 36.19 -11.66
N GLY A 109 26.06 35.39 -11.37
CA GLY A 109 25.35 34.56 -12.38
C GLY A 109 26.08 33.29 -12.80
N GLN A 110 27.22 32.98 -12.17
CA GLN A 110 27.95 31.74 -12.46
C GLN A 110 27.36 30.56 -11.72
N GLU A 111 27.13 29.48 -12.45
CA GLU A 111 26.85 28.17 -11.88
C GLU A 111 28.11 27.29 -12.01
N LYS A 112 28.69 26.92 -10.87
CA LYS A 112 29.90 26.08 -10.81
C LYS A 112 29.56 24.73 -10.18
N THR A 113 29.64 23.69 -10.97
CA THR A 113 29.29 22.32 -10.55
C THR A 113 30.53 21.45 -10.36
N GLN A 114 30.42 20.39 -9.54
CA GLN A 114 31.47 19.41 -9.27
C GLN A 114 32.76 20.02 -8.69
N VAL A 115 32.63 21.05 -7.87
CA VAL A 115 33.77 21.65 -7.20
C VAL A 115 34.24 20.76 -6.06
N LYS A 116 35.54 20.51 -5.98
CA LYS A 116 36.16 19.82 -4.87
C LYS A 116 36.82 20.85 -3.92
N ILE A 117 36.23 21.05 -2.75
CA ILE A 117 36.75 21.96 -1.72
C ILE A 117 37.57 21.16 -0.75
N LYS A 118 38.81 21.61 -0.49
CA LYS A 118 39.74 20.98 0.46
C LYS A 118 39.84 21.85 1.70
N LEU A 119 39.33 21.36 2.83
CA LEU A 119 39.52 22.03 4.12
C LEU A 119 40.79 21.54 4.81
N GLN A 120 41.63 22.47 5.24
CA GLN A 120 42.84 22.16 6.01
C GLN A 120 42.50 22.01 7.49
N PRO A 121 42.92 20.94 8.17
CA PRO A 121 42.80 20.83 9.61
C PRO A 121 43.44 22.07 10.32
N ASP A 122 42.76 22.61 11.30
CA ASP A 122 43.26 23.73 12.09
C ASP A 122 43.94 23.21 13.34
N VAL A 123 45.24 23.25 13.38
CA VAL A 123 46.10 22.68 14.43
C VAL A 123 46.27 23.61 15.66
N TYR A 124 45.51 24.67 15.80
CA TYR A 124 45.61 25.58 16.96
C TYR A 124 44.78 25.13 18.15
N GLY A 125 45.43 24.40 19.02
CA GLY A 125 45.35 24.43 20.49
C GLY A 125 43.99 24.14 21.12
N LEU A 126 43.66 22.88 21.30
CA LEU A 126 43.01 22.42 22.52
C LEU A 126 43.63 21.03 22.84
N GLN A 127 44.40 21.00 23.92
CA GLN A 127 44.83 19.76 24.53
C GLN A 127 43.62 19.11 25.21
N ASP A 128 42.80 18.45 24.44
CA ASP A 128 41.95 17.37 24.95
C ASP A 128 41.73 16.43 23.78
N VAL A 129 41.78 15.16 24.03
CA VAL A 129 41.77 14.09 23.06
C VAL A 129 40.50 14.10 22.26
N ILE A 130 40.48 14.92 21.19
CA ILE A 130 39.44 14.82 20.16
C ILE A 130 39.81 13.60 19.32
N VAL A 131 39.06 12.51 19.48
CA VAL A 131 39.10 11.38 18.59
C VAL A 131 38.38 11.80 17.32
N THR A 132 39.07 12.54 16.45
CA THR A 132 38.68 12.63 15.05
C THR A 132 38.72 11.21 14.47
N PRO A 133 37.67 10.68 13.84
CA PRO A 133 37.74 9.36 13.22
C PRO A 133 38.68 9.43 12.01
N LYS A 134 39.99 9.35 12.28
CA LYS A 134 41.02 9.34 11.23
C LYS A 134 41.07 8.03 10.44
N ASN A 135 40.22 7.05 10.79
CA ASN A 135 40.34 5.73 10.16
C ASN A 135 38.99 5.09 9.89
N LYS A 136 38.97 4.44 8.71
CA LYS A 136 37.93 3.61 8.13
C LYS A 136 37.10 2.81 9.14
N LYS A 137 35.88 2.47 8.81
CA LYS A 137 34.91 1.58 9.51
C LYS A 137 35.50 0.37 10.24
N LYS A 138 36.77 0.02 10.03
CA LYS A 138 37.47 -1.09 10.64
C LYS A 138 37.95 -0.85 12.09
N ASP A 139 38.04 0.40 12.53
CA ASP A 139 38.65 0.72 13.84
C ASP A 139 37.66 1.16 14.91
N TYR A 140 36.32 1.23 14.58
CA TYR A 140 35.32 1.54 15.57
C TYR A 140 35.17 0.42 16.61
N ARG A 141 35.57 0.69 17.85
CA ARG A 141 35.43 -0.23 18.99
C ARG A 141 34.24 0.20 19.84
N ARG A 142 33.33 -0.73 20.14
CA ARG A 142 32.22 -0.46 21.07
C ARG A 142 32.65 -0.48 22.54
N ARG A 143 33.50 -1.41 22.90
CA ARG A 143 33.96 -1.61 24.29
C ARG A 143 34.93 -0.51 24.68
N GLY A 144 34.66 0.20 25.78
CA GLY A 144 35.49 1.30 26.27
C GLY A 144 35.42 2.57 25.41
N ASN A 145 34.34 2.74 24.61
CA ASN A 145 34.12 3.95 23.84
C ASN A 145 33.27 4.94 24.65
N PRO A 146 33.77 6.15 24.96
CA PRO A 146 33.03 7.16 25.73
C PRO A 146 31.67 7.55 25.12
N ALA A 147 31.58 7.56 23.77
CA ALA A 147 30.32 7.84 23.09
C ALA A 147 29.28 6.73 23.36
N VAL A 148 29.72 5.47 23.47
CA VAL A 148 28.86 4.34 23.81
C VAL A 148 28.42 4.38 25.28
N GLU A 149 29.30 4.80 26.17
CA GLU A 149 28.97 5.01 27.60
C GLU A 149 27.94 6.15 27.75
N LEU A 150 28.16 7.27 27.05
CA LEU A 150 27.26 8.40 27.07
C LEU A 150 25.86 7.98 26.56
N ILE A 151 25.77 7.33 25.41
CA ILE A 151 24.44 6.93 24.87
C ILE A 151 23.75 5.89 25.76
N ASN A 152 24.46 5.01 26.41
CA ASN A 152 23.85 4.09 27.38
C ASN A 152 23.25 4.83 28.58
N ASN A 153 23.92 5.88 29.07
CA ASN A 153 23.40 6.73 30.14
C ASN A 153 22.15 7.49 29.67
N VAL A 154 22.17 8.02 28.46
CA VAL A 154 20.97 8.66 27.83
C VAL A 154 19.81 7.67 27.76
N ILE A 155 20.04 6.46 27.25
CA ILE A 155 19.02 5.42 27.12
C ILE A 155 18.45 5.02 28.49
N ALA A 156 19.30 4.88 29.51
CA ALA A 156 18.86 4.54 30.86
C ALA A 156 18.02 5.66 31.53
N ASN A 157 18.23 6.91 31.14
CA ASN A 157 17.56 8.06 31.71
C ASN A 157 16.49 8.70 30.83
N LYS A 158 16.27 8.21 29.59
CA LYS A 158 15.38 8.84 28.60
C LYS A 158 13.94 9.07 29.07
N ASN A 159 13.43 8.26 30.00
CA ASN A 159 12.09 8.39 30.57
C ASN A 159 12.04 9.12 31.93
N ARG A 160 13.18 9.64 32.41
CA ARG A 160 13.26 10.42 33.67
C ARG A 160 13.29 11.90 33.34
N HIS A 161 12.87 12.73 34.28
CA HIS A 161 12.93 14.20 34.15
C HIS A 161 12.19 14.74 32.89
N CYS A 162 11.13 14.07 32.44
CA CYS A 162 10.32 14.50 31.30
C CYS A 162 8.83 14.44 31.66
N VAL A 163 8.02 15.19 30.94
CA VAL A 163 6.55 15.26 31.18
C VAL A 163 5.89 13.89 31.08
N THR A 164 6.40 12.97 30.26
CA THR A 164 5.89 11.60 30.18
C THR A 164 6.14 10.75 31.43
N SER A 165 6.92 11.24 32.42
CA SER A 165 7.08 10.60 33.72
C SER A 165 5.95 10.93 34.71
N LEU A 166 5.13 11.93 34.38
CA LEU A 166 3.97 12.32 35.18
C LEU A 166 2.82 11.30 35.01
N ASP A 167 1.88 11.30 35.94
CA ASP A 167 0.68 10.45 35.84
C ASP A 167 -0.26 10.92 34.72
N HIS A 168 -0.32 12.22 34.47
CA HIS A 168 -1.10 12.81 33.39
C HIS A 168 -0.58 14.21 33.02
N TYR A 169 -0.91 14.65 31.81
CA TYR A 169 -0.76 16.04 31.36
C TYR A 169 -1.70 16.31 30.16
N LYS A 170 -1.95 17.59 29.94
CA LYS A 170 -2.56 18.13 28.72
C LYS A 170 -1.57 19.10 28.08
N ALA A 171 -1.44 19.04 26.76
CA ALA A 171 -0.65 19.99 25.98
C ALA A 171 -1.45 20.51 24.80
N GLU A 172 -1.39 21.82 24.54
CA GLU A 172 -1.89 22.40 23.31
C GLU A 172 -0.76 22.47 22.29
N ALA A 173 -1.01 22.01 21.07
CA ALA A 173 -0.06 22.00 19.99
C ALA A 173 -0.62 22.64 18.72
N TYR A 174 0.09 23.63 18.20
CA TYR A 174 -0.12 24.17 16.87
C TYR A 174 0.75 23.44 15.85
N SER A 175 0.16 23.03 14.74
CA SER A 175 0.91 22.41 13.64
C SER A 175 0.60 23.10 12.32
N ARG A 176 1.66 23.44 11.60
CA ARG A 176 1.60 24.02 10.26
C ARG A 176 2.37 23.14 9.28
N MET A 177 1.74 22.79 8.17
CA MET A 177 2.33 22.02 7.09
C MET A 177 2.17 22.77 5.79
N SER A 178 3.26 22.99 5.07
CA SER A 178 3.27 23.62 3.75
C SER A 178 3.83 22.67 2.70
N PHE A 179 3.25 22.74 1.49
CA PHE A 179 3.70 22.01 0.32
C PHE A 179 4.09 22.98 -0.76
N ALA A 180 5.27 22.79 -1.33
CA ALA A 180 5.78 23.62 -2.41
C ALA A 180 6.26 22.77 -3.59
N LEU A 181 6.01 23.25 -4.79
CA LEU A 181 6.62 22.70 -6.01
C LEU A 181 8.03 23.22 -6.13
N ASP A 182 9.01 22.34 -6.24
CA ASP A 182 10.43 22.67 -6.23
C ASP A 182 11.01 22.78 -7.64
N ASN A 183 11.98 23.68 -7.80
CA ASN A 183 12.77 23.88 -9.01
C ASN A 183 11.91 24.06 -10.28
N ILE A 184 10.95 24.99 -10.21
CA ILE A 184 10.04 25.30 -11.32
C ILE A 184 10.82 26.02 -12.41
N LYS A 185 11.15 25.31 -13.48
CA LYS A 185 11.73 25.85 -14.72
C LYS A 185 10.76 25.59 -15.86
N VAL A 186 9.89 26.55 -16.12
CA VAL A 186 8.84 26.45 -17.15
C VAL A 186 8.97 27.62 -18.11
N ASN A 187 8.87 27.34 -19.39
CA ASN A 187 8.73 28.41 -20.39
C ASN A 187 7.26 28.85 -20.44
N TRP A 188 6.97 29.97 -19.79
CA TRP A 188 5.62 30.51 -19.65
C TRP A 188 5.03 31.05 -20.94
N GLU A 189 5.83 31.27 -22.00
CA GLU A 189 5.36 31.72 -23.31
C GLU A 189 4.73 30.59 -24.14
N LYS A 190 5.01 29.32 -23.80
CA LYS A 190 4.42 28.18 -24.50
C LYS A 190 2.90 28.16 -24.31
N PRO A 191 2.12 27.81 -25.38
CA PRO A 191 0.65 27.85 -25.37
C PRO A 191 0.00 27.07 -24.22
N PHE A 192 0.64 25.99 -23.78
CA PHE A 192 0.16 25.20 -22.65
C PHE A 192 0.34 25.92 -21.32
N TRP A 193 1.50 26.55 -21.08
CA TRP A 193 1.88 27.19 -19.82
C TRP A 193 1.45 28.66 -19.71
N LYS A 194 1.21 29.33 -20.85
CA LYS A 194 0.83 30.75 -20.89
C LYS A 194 -0.34 31.12 -19.96
N PRO A 195 -1.42 30.31 -19.82
CA PRO A 195 -2.50 30.62 -18.88
C PRO A 195 -2.07 30.56 -17.41
N PHE A 196 -0.94 29.96 -17.10
CA PHE A 196 -0.38 29.82 -15.74
C PHE A 196 0.78 30.78 -15.48
N ALA A 197 1.02 31.75 -16.34
CA ALA A 197 2.14 32.70 -16.19
C ALA A 197 2.06 33.54 -14.90
N PHE A 198 0.87 33.70 -14.32
CA PHE A 198 0.69 34.37 -13.04
C PHE A 198 1.47 33.69 -11.91
N VAL A 199 1.75 32.38 -11.99
CA VAL A 199 2.52 31.62 -10.98
C VAL A 199 3.89 32.26 -10.71
N GLN A 200 4.47 32.97 -11.68
CA GLN A 200 5.76 33.68 -11.52
C GLN A 200 5.77 34.68 -10.35
N LYS A 201 4.62 35.27 -10.02
CA LYS A 201 4.49 36.24 -8.91
C LYS A 201 4.68 35.57 -7.54
N TYR A 202 4.47 34.26 -7.47
CA TYR A 202 4.43 33.46 -6.24
C TYR A 202 5.68 32.59 -6.05
N ILE A 203 6.67 32.71 -6.95
CA ILE A 203 7.92 31.95 -6.86
C ILE A 203 8.77 32.51 -5.72
N ASP A 204 9.04 31.67 -4.76
CA ASP A 204 10.01 31.92 -3.69
C ASP A 204 11.42 31.66 -4.23
N THR A 205 12.24 32.70 -4.25
CA THR A 205 13.63 32.64 -4.70
C THR A 205 14.61 32.72 -3.53
N THR A 206 14.13 32.73 -2.30
CA THR A 206 14.96 32.82 -1.10
C THR A 206 15.53 31.47 -0.66
N ASP A 207 14.90 30.37 -1.10
CA ASP A 207 15.38 29.00 -0.87
C ASP A 207 16.47 28.62 -1.90
N VAL A 208 17.15 27.50 -1.65
CA VAL A 208 18.22 26.94 -2.52
C VAL A 208 17.75 26.78 -3.96
N TYR A 209 16.51 26.37 -4.15
CA TYR A 209 15.86 26.28 -5.45
C TYR A 209 14.57 27.09 -5.47
N PRO A 210 14.28 27.79 -6.58
CA PRO A 210 13.00 28.49 -6.72
C PRO A 210 11.84 27.54 -6.52
N ASN A 211 10.95 27.84 -5.58
CA ASN A 211 9.79 27.01 -5.27
C ASN A 211 8.51 27.85 -5.21
N VAL A 212 7.36 27.17 -5.35
CA VAL A 212 6.04 27.79 -5.20
C VAL A 212 5.26 27.03 -4.18
N THR A 213 4.92 27.66 -3.08
CA THR A 213 4.03 27.09 -2.08
C THR A 213 2.63 26.99 -2.67
N VAL A 214 2.12 25.76 -2.77
CA VAL A 214 0.83 25.46 -3.41
C VAL A 214 -0.23 25.03 -2.40
N SER A 215 0.16 24.77 -1.16
CA SER A 215 -0.74 24.36 -0.10
C SER A 215 -0.20 24.70 1.28
N ILE A 216 -1.12 25.05 2.16
CA ILE A 216 -0.86 25.22 3.59
C ILE A 216 -1.98 24.56 4.39
N ARG A 217 -1.60 23.83 5.42
CA ARG A 217 -2.50 23.21 6.38
C ARG A 217 -2.10 23.62 7.77
N GLU A 218 -3.06 24.07 8.54
CA GLU A 218 -2.86 24.45 9.93
C GLU A 218 -3.88 23.73 10.81
N HIS A 219 -3.46 23.29 11.98
CA HIS A 219 -4.38 22.75 12.98
C HIS A 219 -3.88 23.01 14.40
N ILE A 220 -4.82 23.12 15.31
CA ILE A 220 -4.60 23.22 16.76
C ILE A 220 -5.19 21.97 17.38
N THR A 221 -4.41 21.29 18.21
CA THR A 221 -4.81 20.04 18.87
C THR A 221 -4.54 20.13 20.36
N ASP A 222 -5.48 19.59 21.15
CA ASP A 222 -5.22 19.23 22.55
C ASP A 222 -4.71 17.80 22.63
N GLU A 223 -3.54 17.61 23.19
CA GLU A 223 -2.93 16.30 23.40
C GLU A 223 -3.02 15.91 24.86
N TYR A 224 -3.75 14.83 25.14
CA TYR A 224 -3.96 14.29 26.49
C TYR A 224 -3.12 13.04 26.69
N TYR A 225 -2.46 12.95 27.82
CA TYR A 225 -1.64 11.81 28.21
C TYR A 225 -2.01 11.33 29.60
N GLN A 226 -2.10 10.01 29.77
CA GLN A 226 -2.24 9.34 31.06
C GLN A 226 -1.25 8.16 31.12
N ASN A 227 -0.51 8.04 32.24
CA ASN A 227 0.55 7.02 32.36
C ASN A 227 0.00 5.66 32.81
N ARG A 228 -1.01 5.63 33.70
CA ARG A 228 -1.53 4.37 34.30
C ARG A 228 -3.06 4.30 34.26
N PRO A 229 -3.65 3.45 33.38
CA PRO A 229 -3.03 2.77 32.24
C PRO A 229 -2.56 3.78 31.21
N ARG A 230 -1.48 3.47 30.48
CA ARG A 230 -0.99 4.39 29.45
C ARG A 230 -2.04 4.61 28.37
N LYS A 231 -2.46 5.84 28.24
CA LYS A 231 -3.44 6.29 27.23
C LYS A 231 -2.98 7.62 26.68
N GLU A 232 -3.17 7.80 25.40
CA GLU A 232 -2.89 9.03 24.67
C GLU A 232 -4.10 9.36 23.80
N LYS A 233 -4.50 10.61 23.77
CA LYS A 233 -5.59 11.09 22.90
C LYS A 233 -5.29 12.49 22.41
N LYS A 234 -5.52 12.71 21.10
CA LYS A 234 -5.41 14.01 20.45
C LYS A 234 -6.80 14.46 20.02
N ILE A 235 -7.21 15.62 20.46
CA ILE A 235 -8.49 16.22 20.09
C ILE A 235 -8.20 17.44 19.22
N LEU A 236 -8.69 17.38 17.98
CA LEU A 236 -8.57 18.48 17.03
C LEU A 236 -9.51 19.62 17.44
N GLN A 237 -8.94 20.78 17.75
CA GLN A 237 -9.68 21.97 18.15
C GLN A 237 -10.05 22.84 16.93
N LYS A 238 -9.09 23.07 16.06
CA LYS A 238 -9.26 23.89 14.85
C LYS A 238 -8.42 23.35 13.71
N LYS A 239 -8.94 23.47 12.49
CA LYS A 239 -8.27 23.04 11.28
C LYS A 239 -8.51 24.04 10.16
N ARG A 240 -7.46 24.34 9.42
CA ARG A 240 -7.50 25.16 8.21
C ARG A 240 -6.71 24.50 7.09
N ILE A 241 -7.27 24.38 5.91
CA ILE A 241 -6.60 23.83 4.74
C ILE A 241 -6.83 24.74 3.55
N PHE A 242 -5.74 25.26 3.00
CA PHE A 242 -5.74 25.98 1.74
C PHE A 242 -4.71 25.38 0.80
N GLY A 243 -5.13 25.04 -0.41
CA GLY A 243 -4.17 24.53 -1.36
C GLY A 243 -4.78 23.92 -2.61
N VAL A 244 -3.91 23.67 -3.56
CA VAL A 244 -4.24 23.05 -4.85
C VAL A 244 -4.72 21.60 -4.64
N GLU A 245 -4.29 20.93 -3.59
CA GLU A 245 -4.75 19.55 -3.27
C GLU A 245 -6.23 19.48 -2.93
N THR A 246 -6.85 20.57 -2.52
CA THR A 246 -8.30 20.61 -2.32
C THR A 246 -9.06 20.30 -3.61
N PHE A 247 -8.42 20.47 -4.77
CA PHE A 247 -8.96 20.10 -6.07
C PHE A 247 -8.63 18.67 -6.50
N LEU A 248 -7.69 18.00 -5.82
CA LEU A 248 -7.28 16.64 -6.13
C LEU A 248 -8.08 15.56 -5.40
N GLY A 249 -8.96 15.93 -4.51
CA GLY A 249 -10.16 15.27 -3.96
C GLY A 249 -10.10 13.82 -3.50
N SER A 250 -8.95 13.13 -3.44
CA SER A 250 -8.94 11.75 -2.96
C SER A 250 -8.56 11.68 -1.48
N THR A 251 -9.44 11.15 -0.65
CA THR A 251 -9.17 10.77 0.76
C THR A 251 -7.90 9.97 0.90
N SER A 252 -7.66 9.03 -0.01
CA SER A 252 -6.43 8.22 -0.03
C SER A 252 -5.16 9.04 -0.22
N PHE A 253 -5.19 10.13 -0.98
CA PHE A 253 -4.05 11.03 -1.13
C PHE A 253 -3.78 11.81 0.16
N GLN A 254 -4.83 12.28 0.82
CA GLN A 254 -4.72 12.99 2.10
C GLN A 254 -4.23 12.07 3.22
N GLU A 255 -4.72 10.83 3.30
CA GLU A 255 -4.24 9.83 4.25
C GLU A 255 -2.77 9.47 4.03
N ASN A 256 -2.35 9.35 2.78
CA ASN A 256 -0.95 9.12 2.44
C ASN A 256 -0.05 10.29 2.89
N ILE A 257 -0.47 11.53 2.68
CA ILE A 257 0.25 12.71 3.16
C ILE A 257 0.34 12.71 4.69
N ASN A 258 -0.76 12.46 5.38
CA ASN A 258 -0.76 12.41 6.85
C ASN A 258 0.18 11.31 7.37
N SER A 259 0.29 10.18 6.68
CA SER A 259 1.22 9.11 7.04
C SER A 259 2.70 9.47 6.87
N LEU A 260 3.02 10.45 6.03
CA LEU A 260 4.39 10.94 5.82
C LEU A 260 4.87 11.84 6.97
N PHE A 261 3.94 12.47 7.69
CA PHE A 261 4.22 13.46 8.74
C PHE A 261 3.73 13.00 10.11
N LYS A 262 3.88 11.70 10.40
CA LYS A 262 3.63 11.18 11.74
C LYS A 262 4.62 11.76 12.74
N ASP A 263 4.14 11.99 13.96
CA ASP A 263 5.00 12.38 15.06
C ASP A 263 6.09 11.32 15.27
N VAL A 264 7.33 11.78 15.29
CA VAL A 264 8.51 10.93 15.48
C VAL A 264 9.05 11.18 16.89
N ASP A 265 8.94 10.19 17.76
CA ASP A 265 9.54 10.21 19.08
C ASP A 265 10.70 9.23 19.15
N ILE A 266 11.93 9.75 19.26
CA ILE A 266 13.15 8.94 19.35
C ILE A 266 13.25 8.12 20.63
N ASN A 267 12.43 8.40 21.67
CA ASN A 267 12.42 7.64 22.91
C ASN A 267 11.78 6.25 22.73
N HIS A 268 10.98 6.03 21.70
CA HIS A 268 10.52 4.71 21.32
C HIS A 268 11.64 3.87 20.71
N ASN A 269 11.53 2.54 20.79
CA ASN A 269 12.56 1.64 20.23
C ASN A 269 12.59 1.65 18.70
N SER A 270 11.46 1.96 18.07
CA SER A 270 11.32 2.06 16.61
C SER A 270 10.16 2.98 16.25
N MET A 271 10.21 3.52 15.05
CA MET A 271 9.25 4.48 14.53
C MET A 271 8.76 4.02 13.17
N ASN A 272 7.44 4.09 12.96
CA ASN A 272 6.83 3.80 11.66
C ASN A 272 6.82 5.08 10.82
N LEU A 273 7.62 5.12 9.76
CA LEU A 273 7.77 6.27 8.89
C LEU A 273 7.81 5.80 7.44
N LEU A 274 7.10 6.49 6.53
CA LEU A 274 7.10 6.14 5.11
C LEU A 274 6.77 4.65 4.86
N TYR A 275 5.81 4.11 5.61
CA TYR A 275 5.41 2.69 5.58
C TYR A 275 6.53 1.68 5.90
N ASN A 276 7.62 2.17 6.50
CA ASN A 276 8.75 1.36 6.93
C ASN A 276 9.01 1.59 8.41
N ARG A 277 9.60 0.58 9.05
CA ARG A 277 9.94 0.64 10.47
C ARG A 277 11.41 1.02 10.61
N PHE A 278 11.65 2.21 11.15
CA PHE A 278 12.99 2.73 11.42
C PHE A 278 13.40 2.43 12.87
N VAL A 279 14.65 2.05 13.07
CA VAL A 279 15.21 1.83 14.41
C VAL A 279 15.58 3.18 15.01
N SER A 280 15.19 3.41 16.27
CA SER A 280 15.56 4.63 16.99
C SER A 280 17.04 4.62 17.41
N PRO A 281 17.72 5.78 17.38
CA PRO A 281 19.04 5.92 17.97
C PRO A 281 19.05 5.75 19.50
N LEU A 282 17.89 5.84 20.16
CA LEU A 282 17.69 5.58 21.59
C LEU A 282 17.00 4.25 21.88
N SER A 283 17.00 3.31 20.92
CA SER A 283 16.41 1.98 21.14
C SER A 283 17.10 1.24 22.28
N SER A 284 16.34 0.88 23.32
CA SER A 284 16.87 0.18 24.50
C SER A 284 17.40 -1.22 24.19
N SER A 285 16.91 -1.84 23.11
CA SER A 285 17.25 -3.22 22.76
C SER A 285 18.39 -3.35 21.76
N VAL A 286 18.49 -2.41 20.80
CA VAL A 286 19.38 -2.61 19.63
C VAL A 286 20.22 -1.39 19.26
N ALA A 287 20.05 -0.23 19.90
CA ALA A 287 20.71 1.01 19.48
C ALA A 287 22.24 0.86 19.34
N VAL A 288 22.93 0.36 20.36
CA VAL A 288 24.40 0.22 20.37
C VAL A 288 24.89 -0.82 19.35
N SER A 289 24.04 -1.79 18.99
CA SER A 289 24.40 -2.78 17.96
C SER A 289 24.10 -2.30 16.55
N PHE A 290 23.13 -1.42 16.41
CA PHE A 290 22.62 -0.92 15.14
C PHE A 290 23.35 0.35 14.67
N TYR A 291 23.80 1.20 15.62
CA TYR A 291 24.46 2.48 15.35
C TYR A 291 25.91 2.51 15.83
N GLN A 292 26.70 3.38 15.21
CA GLN A 292 27.99 3.88 15.67
C GLN A 292 27.80 5.30 16.18
N TYR A 293 28.41 5.62 17.35
CA TYR A 293 28.27 6.92 18.01
C TYR A 293 29.64 7.59 18.15
N TYR A 294 29.64 8.91 17.93
CA TYR A 294 30.84 9.74 17.95
C TYR A 294 30.57 11.03 18.71
N ILE A 295 31.36 11.30 19.77
CA ILE A 295 31.36 12.62 20.42
C ILE A 295 32.08 13.58 19.47
N MET A 296 31.40 14.64 19.03
CA MET A 296 31.91 15.63 18.09
C MET A 296 32.49 16.82 18.83
N ASP A 297 31.72 17.49 19.68
CA ASP A 297 32.09 18.69 20.38
C ASP A 297 31.18 18.94 21.60
N THR A 298 31.46 19.98 22.35
CA THR A 298 30.59 20.52 23.40
C THR A 298 30.21 21.95 23.00
N ILE A 299 28.95 22.15 22.72
CA ILE A 299 28.42 23.42 22.20
C ILE A 299 27.30 23.98 23.08
N MET A 300 27.05 25.27 22.94
CA MET A 300 25.90 25.93 23.59
C MET A 300 24.65 25.81 22.68
N VAL A 301 23.57 25.25 23.20
CA VAL A 301 22.26 25.13 22.55
C VAL A 301 21.21 25.78 23.44
N ASP A 302 20.62 26.88 23.03
CA ASP A 302 19.59 27.64 23.74
C ASP A 302 19.95 27.90 25.24
N GLY A 303 21.22 28.27 25.50
CA GLY A 303 21.71 28.57 26.85
C GLY A 303 22.18 27.35 27.66
N TYR A 304 22.05 26.13 27.15
CA TYR A 304 22.55 24.91 27.77
C TYR A 304 23.87 24.45 27.15
N GLN A 305 24.83 24.08 27.96
CA GLN A 305 26.03 23.40 27.46
C GLN A 305 25.69 21.95 27.13
N CYS A 306 25.80 21.58 25.85
CA CYS A 306 25.42 20.27 25.33
C CYS A 306 26.61 19.56 24.69
N ILE A 307 26.70 18.26 24.91
CA ILE A 307 27.60 17.35 24.18
C ILE A 307 26.92 17.01 22.84
N ASP A 308 27.58 17.35 21.74
CA ASP A 308 27.13 16.93 20.41
C ASP A 308 27.56 15.48 20.14
N LEU A 309 26.59 14.58 20.09
CA LEU A 309 26.77 13.17 19.82
C LEU A 309 26.23 12.83 18.43
N ALA A 310 27.15 12.67 17.46
CA ALA A 310 26.79 12.20 16.12
C ALA A 310 26.57 10.69 16.11
N PHE A 311 25.66 10.21 15.25
CA PHE A 311 25.43 8.79 15.07
C PHE A 311 25.12 8.43 13.62
N VAL A 312 25.53 7.21 13.22
CA VAL A 312 25.29 6.65 11.89
C VAL A 312 24.97 5.16 12.02
N PRO A 313 24.11 4.58 11.18
CA PRO A 313 23.89 3.14 11.18
C PRO A 313 25.17 2.39 10.81
N VAL A 314 25.42 1.24 11.42
CA VAL A 314 26.54 0.34 11.05
C VAL A 314 26.45 -0.07 9.58
N ASN A 315 25.22 -0.26 9.10
CA ASN A 315 24.91 -0.47 7.70
C ASN A 315 24.01 0.67 7.20
N SER A 316 24.56 1.53 6.34
CA SER A 316 23.86 2.72 5.78
C SER A 316 22.59 2.41 5.02
N GLU A 317 22.42 1.17 4.54
CA GLU A 317 21.22 0.74 3.82
C GLU A 317 20.09 0.23 4.75
N SER A 318 20.38 0.10 6.06
CA SER A 318 19.38 -0.31 7.05
C SER A 318 18.45 0.84 7.40
N TYR A 319 17.17 0.53 7.66
CA TYR A 319 16.16 1.53 8.04
C TYR A 319 16.48 2.12 9.43
N GLY A 320 17.33 3.11 9.42
CA GLY A 320 17.78 3.89 10.56
C GLY A 320 17.99 5.34 10.14
N PHE A 321 18.47 6.15 11.07
CA PHE A 321 18.75 7.56 10.85
C PHE A 321 20.23 7.86 10.97
N THR A 322 20.65 8.96 10.41
CA THR A 322 21.90 9.61 10.72
C THR A 322 21.61 10.96 11.35
N GLY A 323 22.47 11.46 12.20
CA GLY A 323 22.26 12.80 12.77
C GLY A 323 23.02 13.05 14.04
N HIS A 324 22.52 14.01 14.80
CA HIS A 324 23.10 14.53 16.01
C HIS A 324 22.10 14.52 17.16
N LEU A 325 22.58 14.14 18.33
CA LEU A 325 21.88 14.29 19.60
C LEU A 325 22.68 15.31 20.44
N TYR A 326 22.01 16.39 20.84
CA TYR A 326 22.59 17.40 21.70
C TYR A 326 22.17 17.10 23.14
N ILE A 327 23.09 16.54 23.92
CA ILE A 327 22.84 16.00 25.26
C ILE A 327 23.34 17.02 26.26
N VAL A 328 22.47 17.45 27.19
CA VAL A 328 22.85 18.39 28.26
C VAL A 328 24.03 17.82 29.05
N ASN A 329 25.07 18.59 29.20
CA ASN A 329 26.28 18.20 29.90
C ASN A 329 26.13 18.30 31.44
N ASP A 330 25.22 17.46 31.94
CA ASP A 330 24.93 17.33 33.38
C ASP A 330 24.64 15.87 33.75
N SER A 331 24.26 15.61 35.00
CA SER A 331 23.91 14.27 35.49
C SER A 331 22.58 13.73 35.01
N THR A 332 21.76 14.54 34.29
CA THR A 332 20.43 14.13 33.80
C THR A 332 20.52 13.35 32.49
N TYR A 333 21.58 13.57 31.69
CA TYR A 333 21.78 12.99 30.37
C TYR A 333 20.62 13.23 29.43
N ARG A 334 19.94 14.38 29.55
CA ARG A 334 18.77 14.70 28.71
C ARG A 334 19.18 15.18 27.34
N VAL A 335 18.42 14.78 26.34
CA VAL A 335 18.54 15.31 25.00
C VAL A 335 17.79 16.64 24.93
N LYS A 336 18.54 17.75 24.74
CA LYS A 336 17.99 19.10 24.54
C LYS A 336 17.42 19.28 23.15
N LYS A 337 18.11 18.69 22.16
CA LYS A 337 17.77 18.82 20.76
C LYS A 337 18.26 17.57 20.00
N TYR A 338 17.52 17.18 18.95
CA TYR A 338 18.05 16.24 17.98
C TYR A 338 17.79 16.72 16.57
N ALA A 339 18.71 16.40 15.68
CA ALA A 339 18.59 16.61 14.24
C ALA A 339 18.89 15.27 13.53
N ILE A 340 17.91 14.69 12.90
CA ILE A 340 18.02 13.37 12.26
C ILE A 340 17.65 13.42 10.79
N ASN A 341 18.33 12.62 10.00
CA ASN A 341 18.12 12.51 8.57
C ASN A 341 17.98 11.05 8.16
N ILE A 342 17.22 10.77 7.12
CA ILE A 342 17.23 9.47 6.47
C ILE A 342 18.42 9.42 5.50
N PRO A 343 19.35 8.46 5.65
CA PRO A 343 20.46 8.31 4.72
C PRO A 343 20.00 8.07 3.28
N PRO A 344 20.61 8.70 2.28
CA PRO A 344 20.23 8.55 0.87
C PRO A 344 20.49 7.14 0.30
N GLU A 345 21.33 6.34 0.98
CA GLU A 345 21.61 4.94 0.64
C GLU A 345 20.42 4.03 0.91
N ILE A 346 19.55 4.39 1.85
CA ILE A 346 18.34 3.62 2.13
C ILE A 346 17.49 3.54 0.86
N ASN A 347 17.04 2.33 0.56
CA ASN A 347 16.25 2.06 -0.63
C ASN A 347 14.81 2.56 -0.47
N LEU A 348 14.63 3.90 -0.44
CA LEU A 348 13.34 4.57 -0.48
C LEU A 348 13.08 5.10 -1.89
N ASN A 349 11.85 4.91 -2.36
CA ASN A 349 11.40 5.49 -3.61
C ASN A 349 10.83 6.89 -3.38
N PHE A 350 10.94 7.72 -4.40
CA PHE A 350 10.29 9.04 -4.45
C PHE A 350 10.76 10.06 -3.39
N VAL A 351 11.55 9.67 -2.40
CA VAL A 351 12.10 10.53 -1.35
C VAL A 351 13.56 10.79 -1.64
N THR A 352 13.96 12.07 -1.74
CA THR A 352 15.36 12.46 -1.89
C THR A 352 15.97 12.98 -0.61
N LYS A 353 15.16 13.58 0.25
CA LYS A 353 15.60 14.09 1.54
C LYS A 353 14.45 13.99 2.54
N TYR A 354 14.77 13.58 3.73
CA TYR A 354 13.84 13.59 4.86
C TYR A 354 14.64 13.88 6.13
N SER A 355 14.30 14.98 6.80
CA SER A 355 14.99 15.43 8.01
C SER A 355 13.99 15.89 9.05
N ILE A 356 14.34 15.64 10.31
CA ILE A 356 13.57 16.06 11.47
C ILE A 356 14.51 16.74 12.44
N GLU A 357 14.11 17.92 12.88
CA GLU A 357 14.72 18.64 13.97
C GLU A 357 13.69 18.78 15.09
N HIS A 358 14.09 18.46 16.30
CA HIS A 358 13.21 18.52 17.46
C HIS A 358 13.93 19.15 18.64
N ASN A 359 13.31 20.13 19.29
CA ASN A 359 13.77 20.82 20.46
C ASN A 359 12.93 20.47 21.67
N TYR A 360 13.58 20.38 22.83
CA TYR A 360 12.92 20.27 24.13
C TYR A 360 13.14 21.54 24.93
N VAL A 361 12.18 21.89 25.75
CA VAL A 361 12.26 23.00 26.71
C VAL A 361 12.14 22.46 28.14
N GLN A 362 12.83 23.08 29.06
CA GLN A 362 12.67 22.80 30.49
C GLN A 362 11.56 23.71 31.03
N LEU A 363 10.52 23.11 31.57
CA LEU A 363 9.40 23.82 32.21
C LEU A 363 9.81 24.33 33.60
N GLU A 364 8.99 25.21 34.19
CA GLU A 364 9.25 25.82 35.51
C GLU A 364 9.43 24.79 36.62
N ASN A 365 8.77 23.64 36.54
CA ASN A 365 8.92 22.51 37.47
C ASN A 365 10.19 21.66 37.27
N GLY A 366 11.05 22.05 36.34
CA GLY A 366 12.31 21.35 36.02
C GLY A 366 12.16 20.16 35.10
N LEU A 367 10.94 19.80 34.65
CA LEU A 367 10.73 18.71 33.69
C LEU A 367 10.96 19.18 32.25
N TRP A 368 11.46 18.26 31.43
CA TRP A 368 11.65 18.50 30.02
C TRP A 368 10.42 18.12 29.21
N ALA A 369 9.98 19.01 28.34
CA ALA A 369 8.83 18.85 27.47
C ALA A 369 9.20 19.11 26.00
N PRO A 370 8.51 18.50 25.03
CA PRO A 370 8.59 18.92 23.63
C PRO A 370 8.28 20.40 23.47
N ASP A 371 9.04 21.09 22.67
CA ASP A 371 8.85 22.52 22.36
C ASP A 371 8.50 22.67 20.89
N ARG A 372 9.40 22.28 20.01
CA ARG A 372 9.26 22.47 18.57
C ARG A 372 9.79 21.29 17.79
N THR A 373 9.01 20.86 16.81
CA THR A 373 9.43 19.87 15.80
C THR A 373 9.33 20.48 14.41
N THR A 374 10.41 20.40 13.64
CA THR A 374 10.40 20.76 12.22
C THR A 374 10.75 19.55 11.39
N THR A 375 9.86 19.17 10.48
CA THR A 375 10.07 18.08 9.52
C THR A 375 10.18 18.65 8.12
N TYR A 376 11.19 18.24 7.40
CA TYR A 376 11.41 18.59 6.01
C TYR A 376 11.46 17.32 5.17
N ALA A 377 10.68 17.29 4.09
CA ALA A 377 10.65 16.16 3.17
C ALA A 377 10.67 16.65 1.73
N LYS A 378 11.52 16.05 0.91
CA LYS A 378 11.58 16.34 -0.53
C LYS A 378 11.24 15.08 -1.30
N PHE A 379 10.22 15.19 -2.12
CA PHE A 379 9.68 14.10 -2.94
C PHE A 379 9.87 14.39 -4.42
N TYR A 380 9.99 13.35 -5.22
CA TYR A 380 10.01 13.45 -6.68
C TYR A 380 9.31 12.25 -7.30
N MET A 381 8.68 12.43 -8.45
CA MET A 381 8.04 11.31 -9.15
C MET A 381 8.94 10.75 -10.27
N PHE A 382 9.39 11.61 -11.16
CA PHE A 382 10.19 11.22 -12.33
C PHE A 382 11.60 11.82 -12.34
N ASN A 383 11.75 13.07 -11.98
CA ASN A 383 13.01 13.80 -12.00
C ASN A 383 13.44 14.22 -10.60
N LYS A 384 14.61 13.75 -10.13
CA LYS A 384 15.13 14.06 -8.79
C LYS A 384 15.38 15.56 -8.54
N GLN A 385 15.55 16.35 -9.58
CA GLN A 385 15.76 17.80 -9.47
C GLN A 385 14.44 18.57 -9.37
N ARG A 386 13.32 17.98 -9.79
CA ARG A 386 11.99 18.60 -9.78
C ARG A 386 11.06 17.75 -8.97
N GLY A 387 10.50 18.32 -7.96
CA GLY A 387 9.65 17.55 -7.07
C GLY A 387 8.74 18.44 -6.25
N MET A 388 8.35 17.92 -5.12
CA MET A 388 7.57 18.61 -4.12
C MET A 388 8.37 18.64 -2.83
N VAL A 389 8.42 19.79 -2.20
CA VAL A 389 8.93 19.98 -0.85
C VAL A 389 7.76 20.08 0.10
N ALA A 390 7.81 19.36 1.18
CA ALA A 390 6.86 19.50 2.27
C ALA A 390 7.61 19.85 3.55
N ARG A 391 7.10 20.83 4.28
CA ARG A 391 7.61 21.25 5.58
C ARG A 391 6.49 21.19 6.59
N GLN A 392 6.77 20.66 7.75
CA GLN A 392 5.87 20.68 8.90
C GLN A 392 6.58 21.33 10.07
N THR A 393 5.94 22.27 10.71
CA THR A 393 6.36 22.83 12.00
C THR A 393 5.26 22.57 13.02
N LYS A 394 5.60 21.91 14.13
CA LYS A 394 4.73 21.69 15.27
C LYS A 394 5.33 22.39 16.48
N ILE A 395 4.54 23.22 17.17
CA ILE A 395 4.94 24.01 18.31
C ILE A 395 3.96 23.73 19.44
N TYR A 396 4.46 23.42 20.61
CA TYR A 396 3.66 23.28 21.81
C TYR A 396 3.50 24.64 22.49
N THR A 397 2.26 25.13 22.59
CA THR A 397 1.97 26.49 23.02
C THR A 397 1.61 26.59 24.50
N HIS A 398 1.05 25.50 25.04
CA HIS A 398 0.64 25.49 26.44
C HIS A 398 0.75 24.09 27.04
N TRP A 399 1.22 24.01 28.31
CA TRP A 399 1.33 22.79 29.09
C TRP A 399 0.52 22.92 30.36
N ASP A 400 -0.45 22.04 30.59
CA ASP A 400 -1.19 21.89 31.83
C ASP A 400 -0.81 20.53 32.44
N LEU A 401 -0.14 20.60 33.59
CA LEU A 401 0.43 19.44 34.26
C LEU A 401 -0.37 19.09 35.55
N ASP A 402 -1.25 19.98 35.98
CA ASP A 402 -1.86 19.89 37.29
C ASP A 402 -3.35 19.52 37.20
N THR A 403 -4.04 19.86 36.11
CA THR A 403 -5.49 19.64 35.97
C THR A 403 -5.78 18.15 35.72
N PRO A 404 -6.55 17.49 36.62
CA PRO A 404 -6.94 16.10 36.43
C PRO A 404 -7.73 15.91 35.12
N ILE A 405 -7.35 14.90 34.34
CA ILE A 405 -8.03 14.59 33.09
C ILE A 405 -9.28 13.77 33.39
N SER A 406 -10.45 14.22 32.91
CA SER A 406 -11.69 13.46 33.06
C SER A 406 -11.54 12.10 32.38
N PRO A 407 -11.95 10.99 33.04
CA PRO A 407 -11.95 9.66 32.42
C PRO A 407 -12.71 9.57 31.08
N ASP A 408 -13.72 10.43 30.93
CA ASP A 408 -14.55 10.52 29.71
C ASP A 408 -13.75 10.96 28.48
N ILE A 409 -12.64 11.69 28.66
CA ILE A 409 -11.77 12.09 27.56
C ILE A 409 -11.16 10.85 26.88
N PHE A 410 -10.85 9.81 27.67
CA PHE A 410 -10.32 8.53 27.15
C PHE A 410 -11.40 7.48 26.91
N SER A 411 -12.65 7.79 27.24
CA SER A 411 -13.79 6.94 26.88
C SER A 411 -14.05 7.04 25.37
N ASP A 412 -14.78 6.06 24.84
CA ASP A 412 -15.01 5.89 23.39
C ASP A 412 -15.87 6.98 22.72
N ILE A 413 -16.13 8.09 23.40
CA ILE A 413 -16.89 9.20 22.85
C ILE A 413 -16.01 9.96 21.86
N LYS A 414 -16.35 9.83 20.60
CA LYS A 414 -16.04 10.62 19.39
C LYS A 414 -14.79 11.53 19.42
N GLU A 415 -13.72 11.09 18.76
CA GLU A 415 -12.56 11.92 18.38
C GLU A 415 -12.91 13.04 17.37
N GLU A 416 -14.12 13.08 16.87
CA GLU A 416 -14.43 13.78 15.62
C GLU A 416 -15.11 15.13 15.77
N GLU A 417 -15.44 15.61 16.98
CA GLU A 417 -16.57 16.50 16.95
C GLU A 417 -16.34 17.91 17.42
N VAL A 418 -15.22 18.51 17.16
CA VAL A 418 -15.16 19.96 17.26
C VAL A 418 -14.55 20.66 16.05
N ALA A 419 -14.11 19.96 15.07
CA ALA A 419 -13.74 20.62 13.85
C ALA A 419 -15.00 20.84 13.02
N VAL A 420 -15.49 22.04 12.96
CA VAL A 420 -16.26 22.51 11.81
C VAL A 420 -15.32 22.36 10.61
N ASN A 421 -15.37 21.22 9.97
CA ASN A 421 -14.54 20.86 8.82
C ASN A 421 -15.11 21.45 7.54
N ASP A 422 -15.64 22.62 7.58
CA ASP A 422 -16.16 23.26 6.40
C ASP A 422 -15.12 24.24 5.85
N THR A 423 -14.37 23.81 4.83
CA THR A 423 -13.55 24.72 4.01
C THR A 423 -14.40 25.84 3.43
N THR A 424 -15.71 25.61 3.28
CA THR A 424 -16.68 26.62 2.92
C THR A 424 -17.04 27.53 4.09
N ALA A 425 -17.01 27.06 5.33
CA ALA A 425 -17.23 27.90 6.50
C ALA A 425 -16.14 28.95 6.67
N GLU A 426 -14.90 28.64 6.33
CA GLU A 426 -13.80 29.63 6.36
C GLU A 426 -13.90 30.70 5.29
N LEU A 427 -14.47 30.34 4.12
CA LEU A 427 -14.79 31.34 3.10
C LEU A 427 -16.01 32.20 3.47
N ILE A 428 -16.84 31.74 4.42
CA ILE A 428 -18.09 32.37 4.81
C ILE A 428 -17.94 33.11 6.18
N PHE A 429 -17.10 32.65 7.09
CA PHE A 429 -16.93 33.21 8.42
C PHE A 429 -15.55 33.89 8.58
N GLU A 430 -15.50 35.19 8.32
CA GLU A 430 -14.39 36.03 8.78
C GLU A 430 -14.25 35.89 10.30
N GLY A 431 -13.08 35.47 10.78
CA GLY A 431 -12.77 35.34 12.21
C GLY A 431 -12.66 33.93 12.77
N TYR A 432 -12.97 32.89 12.01
CA TYR A 432 -12.77 31.50 12.46
C TYR A 432 -11.29 31.22 12.78
N TRP A 433 -10.37 31.78 11.97
CA TRP A 433 -8.94 31.67 12.16
C TRP A 433 -8.28 33.06 12.14
N THR A 434 -7.70 33.44 13.27
CA THR A 434 -7.02 34.74 13.41
C THR A 434 -5.49 34.58 13.47
N ASP A 435 -4.76 35.61 13.08
CA ASP A 435 -3.29 35.57 13.15
C ASP A 435 -2.75 35.42 14.58
N SER A 436 -3.55 35.86 15.59
CA SER A 436 -3.20 35.69 17.01
C SER A 436 -3.19 34.22 17.47
N MET A 437 -3.79 33.31 16.72
CA MET A 437 -3.75 31.86 17.00
C MET A 437 -2.45 31.19 16.52
N ARG A 438 -1.62 31.93 15.80
CA ARG A 438 -0.35 31.44 15.28
C ARG A 438 0.77 31.82 16.23
N PRO A 439 1.54 30.85 16.75
CA PRO A 439 2.78 31.16 17.49
C PRO A 439 3.81 31.89 16.63
N GLU A 440 3.78 31.64 15.31
CA GLU A 440 4.66 32.27 14.32
C GLU A 440 3.87 32.74 13.11
N PRO A 441 4.13 33.95 12.59
CA PRO A 441 3.44 34.48 11.42
C PRO A 441 3.72 33.62 10.18
N LEU A 442 2.82 33.66 9.22
CA LEU A 442 3.05 33.08 7.90
C LEU A 442 4.13 33.86 7.16
N THR A 443 4.95 33.15 6.39
CA THR A 443 5.85 33.79 5.43
C THR A 443 5.05 34.49 4.32
N LYS A 444 5.65 35.42 3.63
CA LYS A 444 5.02 36.11 2.49
C LYS A 444 4.47 35.11 1.44
N TYR A 445 5.17 34.03 1.20
CA TYR A 445 4.78 33.03 0.21
C TYR A 445 3.70 32.06 0.72
N GLU A 446 3.70 31.75 2.00
CA GLU A 446 2.63 30.98 2.64
C GLU A 446 1.32 31.79 2.67
N SER A 447 1.37 33.06 3.02
CA SER A 447 0.18 33.91 3.03
C SER A 447 -0.42 34.12 1.64
N SER A 448 0.40 34.08 0.59
CA SER A 448 -0.04 34.26 -0.79
C SER A 448 -0.71 33.01 -1.41
N VAL A 449 -0.72 31.87 -0.73
CA VAL A 449 -1.34 30.62 -1.23
C VAL A 449 -2.82 30.83 -1.56
N VAL A 450 -3.53 31.63 -0.74
CA VAL A 450 -4.97 31.91 -0.97
C VAL A 450 -5.18 32.60 -2.32
N ASP A 451 -4.37 33.62 -2.63
CA ASP A 451 -4.46 34.34 -3.90
C ASP A 451 -4.02 33.46 -5.07
N LEU A 452 -2.98 32.65 -4.89
CA LEU A 452 -2.55 31.66 -5.89
C LEU A 452 -3.66 30.67 -6.23
N VAL A 453 -4.32 30.10 -5.23
CA VAL A 453 -5.44 29.17 -5.42
C VAL A 453 -6.59 29.86 -6.14
N ARG A 454 -6.92 31.10 -5.78
CA ARG A 454 -7.94 31.90 -6.46
C ARG A 454 -7.61 32.13 -7.94
N GLU A 455 -6.37 32.46 -8.28
CA GLU A 455 -5.94 32.62 -9.68
C GLU A 455 -5.99 31.27 -10.43
N PHE A 456 -5.67 30.14 -9.80
CA PHE A 456 -5.82 28.83 -10.41
C PHE A 456 -7.29 28.49 -10.71
N THR A 457 -8.19 28.70 -9.74
CA THR A 457 -9.63 28.41 -9.90
C THR A 457 -10.29 29.23 -11.00
N ASN A 458 -9.82 30.44 -11.19
CA ASN A 458 -10.26 31.32 -12.28
C ASN A 458 -9.71 30.93 -13.66
N THR A 459 -8.79 29.95 -13.72
CA THR A 459 -8.15 29.53 -14.98
C THR A 459 -8.87 28.29 -15.56
N PRO A 460 -9.64 28.40 -16.67
CA PRO A 460 -10.43 27.27 -17.21
C PRO A 460 -9.59 26.04 -17.56
N LYS A 461 -8.33 26.21 -18.01
CA LYS A 461 -7.42 25.10 -18.29
C LYS A 461 -6.98 24.35 -17.03
N PHE A 462 -6.82 25.06 -15.92
CA PHE A 462 -6.55 24.43 -14.64
C PHE A 462 -7.70 23.51 -14.22
N ASN A 463 -8.91 24.00 -14.31
CA ASN A 463 -10.11 23.26 -13.95
C ASN A 463 -10.26 21.97 -14.76
N SER A 464 -9.94 22.00 -16.06
CA SER A 464 -9.95 20.80 -16.89
C SER A 464 -8.83 19.84 -16.56
N LEU A 465 -7.63 20.35 -16.29
CA LEU A 465 -6.48 19.53 -15.87
C LEU A 465 -6.72 18.90 -14.51
N ALA A 466 -7.23 19.66 -13.55
CA ALA A 466 -7.53 19.19 -12.20
C ALA A 466 -8.63 18.10 -12.24
N LEU A 467 -9.69 18.28 -13.07
CA LEU A 467 -10.70 17.27 -13.30
C LEU A 467 -10.09 15.97 -13.86
N PHE A 468 -9.22 16.08 -14.86
CA PHE A 468 -8.54 14.93 -15.44
C PHE A 468 -7.66 14.19 -14.41
N VAL A 469 -6.81 14.93 -13.68
CA VAL A 469 -5.93 14.36 -12.66
C VAL A 469 -6.75 13.71 -11.53
N ASN A 470 -7.78 14.39 -11.04
CA ASN A 470 -8.67 13.83 -10.02
C ASN A 470 -9.38 12.58 -10.52
N SER A 471 -9.91 12.59 -11.74
CA SER A 471 -10.56 11.40 -12.31
C SER A 471 -9.60 10.22 -12.46
N LEU A 472 -8.34 10.49 -12.82
CA LEU A 472 -7.31 9.46 -12.94
C LEU A 472 -6.87 8.91 -11.58
N THR A 473 -6.73 9.77 -10.58
CA THR A 473 -6.25 9.37 -9.24
C THR A 473 -7.35 8.74 -8.39
N SER A 474 -8.56 9.29 -8.41
CA SER A 474 -9.71 8.75 -7.68
C SER A 474 -10.38 7.58 -8.39
N GLY A 475 -10.22 7.48 -9.71
CA GLY A 475 -10.96 6.55 -10.55
C GLY A 475 -12.41 6.98 -10.82
N TYR A 476 -12.82 8.21 -10.44
CA TYR A 476 -14.18 8.71 -10.59
C TYR A 476 -14.22 10.08 -11.25
N VAL A 477 -15.22 10.31 -12.09
CA VAL A 477 -15.48 11.57 -12.76
C VAL A 477 -16.63 12.28 -12.07
N PRO A 478 -16.39 13.42 -11.39
CA PRO A 478 -17.46 14.19 -10.77
C PRO A 478 -18.36 14.87 -11.80
N THR A 479 -19.64 14.96 -11.51
CA THR A 479 -20.66 15.51 -12.44
C THR A 479 -20.69 17.03 -12.51
N ARG A 480 -20.06 17.73 -11.58
CA ARG A 480 -20.08 19.20 -11.54
C ARG A 480 -18.77 19.80 -12.03
N LYS A 481 -18.86 20.94 -12.73
CA LYS A 481 -17.71 21.76 -13.13
C LYS A 481 -17.00 22.33 -11.90
N ALA A 482 -15.79 22.46 -12.04
CA ALA A 482 -14.60 22.60 -11.23
C ALA A 482 -14.47 23.78 -10.27
N GLU A 483 -15.47 24.55 -9.96
CA GLU A 483 -15.25 25.56 -8.90
C GLU A 483 -14.96 24.90 -7.54
N PHE A 484 -15.54 23.69 -7.31
CA PHE A 484 -15.27 22.86 -6.12
C PHE A 484 -15.55 21.39 -6.45
N MET A 485 -14.55 20.63 -6.89
CA MET A 485 -14.72 19.24 -7.36
C MET A 485 -15.28 18.27 -6.30
N TYR A 486 -15.04 18.50 -5.04
CA TYR A 486 -15.63 17.71 -3.96
C TYR A 486 -17.08 18.08 -3.62
N LEU A 487 -17.67 19.00 -4.34
CA LEU A 487 -19.10 19.35 -4.20
C LEU A 487 -20.02 18.59 -5.16
N SER A 488 -19.49 17.61 -5.90
CA SER A 488 -20.31 16.77 -6.78
C SER A 488 -21.32 15.95 -5.96
N LYS A 489 -22.59 15.98 -6.38
CA LYS A 489 -23.65 15.16 -5.77
C LYS A 489 -23.61 13.70 -6.22
N PHE A 490 -23.02 13.46 -7.40
CA PHE A 490 -22.88 12.14 -8.01
C PHE A 490 -21.60 12.06 -8.82
N ASP A 491 -20.87 10.96 -8.69
CA ASP A 491 -19.64 10.70 -9.39
C ASP A 491 -19.78 9.45 -10.27
N PHE A 492 -19.37 9.56 -11.55
CA PHE A 492 -19.31 8.41 -12.46
C PHE A 492 -18.01 7.64 -12.28
N GLY A 493 -18.08 6.32 -12.24
CA GLY A 493 -16.91 5.45 -12.11
C GLY A 493 -17.24 4.08 -11.53
N PRO A 494 -16.21 3.27 -11.21
CA PRO A 494 -14.78 3.51 -11.46
C PRO A 494 -14.42 3.47 -12.95
N ILE A 495 -13.66 4.45 -13.44
CA ILE A 495 -13.29 4.55 -14.87
C ILE A 495 -12.38 3.40 -15.34
N PHE A 496 -11.60 2.82 -14.43
CA PHE A 496 -10.73 1.69 -14.76
C PHE A 496 -11.51 0.39 -14.98
N ASN A 497 -12.79 0.35 -14.61
CA ASN A 497 -13.67 -0.79 -14.74
C ASN A 497 -14.63 -0.63 -15.94
N PHE A 498 -14.39 0.36 -16.81
CA PHE A 498 -15.26 0.63 -17.97
C PHE A 498 -15.30 -0.52 -18.96
N ALA A 499 -14.19 -1.22 -19.15
CA ALA A 499 -14.07 -2.34 -20.09
C ALA A 499 -13.24 -3.47 -19.50
N SER A 500 -13.67 -4.69 -19.75
CA SER A 500 -12.95 -5.93 -19.47
C SER A 500 -13.24 -6.98 -20.55
N TRP A 501 -12.53 -8.11 -20.51
CA TRP A 501 -12.75 -9.20 -21.44
C TRP A 501 -12.69 -10.55 -20.71
N ASN A 502 -13.61 -11.45 -21.05
CA ASN A 502 -13.58 -12.84 -20.62
C ASN A 502 -14.23 -13.75 -21.69
N MET A 503 -14.06 -15.05 -21.55
CA MET A 503 -14.55 -16.03 -22.54
C MET A 503 -16.08 -16.12 -22.62
N LEU A 504 -16.77 -15.85 -21.52
CA LEU A 504 -18.22 -15.95 -21.44
C LEU A 504 -18.90 -14.73 -22.06
N GLU A 505 -18.50 -13.53 -21.63
CA GLU A 505 -19.14 -12.28 -21.99
C GLU A 505 -18.56 -11.64 -23.27
N GLY A 506 -17.37 -12.08 -23.71
CA GLY A 506 -16.61 -11.37 -24.73
C GLY A 506 -16.04 -10.07 -24.18
N VAL A 507 -16.26 -8.94 -24.87
CA VAL A 507 -15.98 -7.62 -24.34
C VAL A 507 -17.14 -7.20 -23.44
N ARG A 508 -16.83 -6.93 -22.19
CA ARG A 508 -17.78 -6.39 -21.22
C ARG A 508 -17.58 -4.89 -21.09
N LEU A 509 -18.63 -4.13 -21.29
CA LEU A 509 -18.69 -2.69 -21.06
C LEU A 509 -19.52 -2.42 -19.81
N ARG A 510 -19.03 -1.53 -18.95
CA ARG A 510 -19.67 -1.17 -17.68
C ARG A 510 -19.72 0.35 -17.50
N VAL A 511 -20.86 0.85 -17.09
CA VAL A 511 -21.04 2.24 -16.65
C VAL A 511 -21.65 2.22 -15.25
N GLY A 512 -21.08 2.97 -14.35
CA GLY A 512 -21.54 3.02 -12.98
C GLY A 512 -21.19 4.32 -12.29
N GLY A 513 -21.53 4.41 -11.01
CA GLY A 513 -21.24 5.56 -10.18
C GLY A 513 -21.92 5.51 -8.83
N GLY A 514 -21.80 6.61 -8.08
CA GLY A 514 -22.43 6.71 -6.78
C GLY A 514 -22.63 8.14 -6.32
N SER A 515 -23.57 8.33 -5.41
CA SER A 515 -23.80 9.61 -4.74
C SER A 515 -22.68 9.87 -3.73
N THR A 516 -22.51 11.13 -3.37
CA THR A 516 -21.57 11.61 -2.35
C THR A 516 -22.35 12.21 -1.17
N ALA A 517 -21.65 12.53 -0.09
CA ALA A 517 -22.22 13.21 1.08
C ALA A 517 -22.88 14.55 0.74
N ARG A 518 -22.57 15.15 -0.40
CA ARG A 518 -23.21 16.40 -0.88
C ARG A 518 -24.64 16.21 -1.41
N LEU A 519 -25.02 14.97 -1.73
CA LEU A 519 -26.43 14.67 -1.99
C LEU A 519 -27.18 14.51 -0.67
N HIS A 520 -26.62 13.70 0.23
CA HIS A 520 -27.10 13.48 1.58
C HIS A 520 -25.94 12.93 2.45
N ASP A 521 -25.76 13.43 3.65
CA ASP A 521 -24.61 13.12 4.53
C ASP A 521 -24.66 11.71 5.17
N GLN A 522 -25.83 11.06 5.15
CA GLN A 522 -26.03 9.72 5.71
C GLN A 522 -26.59 8.71 4.69
N LEU A 523 -27.06 9.15 3.53
CA LEU A 523 -27.76 8.30 2.58
C LEU A 523 -27.07 8.28 1.23
N TYR A 524 -26.67 7.10 0.80
CA TYR A 524 -25.88 6.94 -0.42
C TYR A 524 -26.48 5.90 -1.36
N PHE A 525 -26.40 6.18 -2.66
CA PHE A 525 -26.79 5.29 -3.75
C PHE A 525 -25.57 4.95 -4.58
N ARG A 526 -25.41 3.69 -4.94
CA ARG A 526 -24.35 3.23 -5.80
C ARG A 526 -24.84 2.14 -6.73
N GLY A 527 -24.29 2.09 -7.93
CA GLY A 527 -24.66 1.05 -8.85
C GLY A 527 -23.91 1.10 -10.15
N TYR A 528 -24.17 0.09 -10.96
CA TYR A 528 -23.69 0.03 -12.33
C TYR A 528 -24.66 -0.75 -13.21
N ALA A 529 -24.54 -0.52 -14.52
CA ALA A 529 -25.04 -1.37 -15.57
C ALA A 529 -23.87 -1.86 -16.42
N ALA A 530 -23.91 -3.12 -16.82
CA ALA A 530 -22.89 -3.72 -17.66
C ALA A 530 -23.53 -4.63 -18.73
N PHE A 531 -22.81 -4.81 -19.84
CA PHE A 531 -23.28 -5.60 -20.97
C PHE A 531 -22.10 -6.32 -21.62
N GLY A 532 -22.24 -7.63 -21.87
CA GLY A 532 -21.28 -8.45 -22.59
C GLY A 532 -21.65 -8.60 -24.06
N THR A 533 -20.67 -8.51 -24.94
CA THR A 533 -20.90 -8.58 -26.39
C THR A 533 -21.19 -9.97 -26.92
N LYS A 534 -20.85 -11.02 -26.14
CA LYS A 534 -21.02 -12.42 -26.56
C LYS A 534 -22.27 -13.06 -25.95
N ASP A 535 -22.48 -12.88 -24.65
CA ASP A 535 -23.62 -13.46 -23.92
C ASP A 535 -24.90 -12.62 -24.06
N LEU A 536 -24.79 -11.37 -24.50
CA LEU A 536 -25.86 -10.41 -24.74
C LEU A 536 -26.83 -10.22 -23.56
N ARG A 537 -26.36 -10.51 -22.35
CA ARG A 537 -27.16 -10.35 -21.12
C ARG A 537 -26.83 -9.05 -20.40
N PRO A 538 -27.84 -8.29 -19.96
CA PRO A 538 -27.61 -7.12 -19.10
C PRO A 538 -27.21 -7.59 -17.69
N LYS A 539 -26.25 -6.90 -17.09
CA LYS A 539 -25.86 -7.07 -15.69
C LYS A 539 -26.03 -5.73 -14.98
N TYR A 540 -26.35 -5.77 -13.71
CA TYR A 540 -26.57 -4.57 -12.93
C TYR A 540 -26.29 -4.78 -11.45
N LYS A 541 -26.00 -3.67 -10.75
CA LYS A 541 -25.94 -3.58 -9.31
C LYS A 541 -26.59 -2.29 -8.87
N ALA A 542 -27.42 -2.36 -7.85
CA ALA A 542 -27.94 -1.22 -7.12
C ALA A 542 -27.68 -1.45 -5.64
N ALA A 543 -27.04 -0.51 -4.99
CA ALA A 543 -26.77 -0.56 -3.56
C ALA A 543 -27.22 0.75 -2.91
N PHE A 544 -27.90 0.61 -1.80
CA PHE A 544 -28.38 1.67 -0.95
C PHE A 544 -27.68 1.56 0.39
N VAL A 545 -27.01 2.62 0.83
CA VAL A 545 -26.24 2.63 2.09
C VAL A 545 -26.77 3.73 2.97
N TYR A 546 -27.15 3.37 4.17
CA TYR A 546 -27.48 4.31 5.24
C TYR A 546 -26.37 4.24 6.29
N THR A 547 -25.71 5.35 6.53
CA THR A 547 -24.70 5.49 7.60
C THR A 547 -25.33 6.12 8.84
N PHE A 548 -25.09 5.54 10.01
CA PHE A 548 -25.62 6.08 11.27
C PHE A 548 -24.88 7.36 11.68
N ASP A 549 -23.63 7.50 11.25
CA ASP A 549 -22.84 8.70 11.44
C ASP A 549 -22.83 9.53 10.14
N LYS A 550 -22.68 10.86 10.31
CA LYS A 550 -22.57 11.78 9.17
C LYS A 550 -21.18 11.74 8.58
N HIS A 551 -21.08 11.76 7.27
CA HIS A 551 -19.81 11.78 6.54
C HIS A 551 -19.70 13.01 5.66
N GLU A 552 -18.48 13.51 5.48
CA GLU A 552 -18.23 14.70 4.65
C GLU A 552 -18.10 14.35 3.16
N ASN A 553 -17.54 13.19 2.84
CA ASN A 553 -17.25 12.79 1.46
C ASN A 553 -17.88 11.46 1.06
N GLN A 554 -17.54 10.38 1.74
CA GLN A 554 -17.88 9.02 1.35
C GLN A 554 -18.43 8.21 2.54
N PRO A 555 -19.28 7.20 2.29
CA PRO A 555 -19.94 6.45 3.37
C PRO A 555 -19.00 5.57 4.21
N PHE A 556 -17.75 5.38 3.76
CA PHE A 556 -16.80 4.49 4.43
C PHE A 556 -15.56 5.21 4.94
N ASP A 557 -15.59 6.55 4.96
CA ASP A 557 -14.56 7.36 5.59
C ASP A 557 -14.68 7.23 7.13
N GLY A 558 -13.56 7.15 7.84
CA GLY A 558 -13.54 7.04 9.30
C GLY A 558 -14.05 5.70 9.85
N VAL A 559 -14.62 5.72 11.07
CA VAL A 559 -15.21 4.55 11.73
C VAL A 559 -16.51 4.16 11.04
N LYS A 560 -16.67 2.87 10.74
CA LYS A 560 -17.75 2.38 9.89
C LYS A 560 -18.95 1.94 10.71
N HIS A 561 -20.08 2.54 10.47
CA HIS A 561 -21.36 2.15 11.07
C HIS A 561 -22.49 2.36 10.06
N HIS A 562 -22.89 1.30 9.37
CA HIS A 562 -23.87 1.43 8.30
C HIS A 562 -24.75 0.21 8.11
N LEU A 563 -25.89 0.44 7.48
CA LEU A 563 -26.78 -0.56 6.91
C LEU A 563 -26.73 -0.44 5.39
N GLN A 564 -26.49 -1.54 4.69
CA GLN A 564 -26.46 -1.58 3.23
C GLN A 564 -27.45 -2.59 2.69
N LEU A 565 -28.23 -2.17 1.71
CA LEU A 565 -29.08 -3.06 0.90
C LEU A 565 -28.51 -3.12 -0.52
N THR A 566 -28.30 -4.31 -1.04
CA THR A 566 -27.75 -4.51 -2.38
C THR A 566 -28.64 -5.46 -3.17
N ALA A 567 -28.92 -5.10 -4.42
CA ALA A 567 -29.46 -6.01 -5.43
C ALA A 567 -28.49 -6.02 -6.62
N GLN A 568 -28.05 -7.19 -7.01
CA GLN A 568 -27.06 -7.36 -8.09
C GLN A 568 -27.44 -8.57 -8.95
N TYR A 569 -27.29 -8.42 -10.26
CA TYR A 569 -27.29 -9.55 -11.20
C TYR A 569 -26.01 -9.49 -12.01
N ASP A 570 -25.14 -10.46 -11.83
CA ASP A 570 -23.83 -10.48 -12.48
C ASP A 570 -23.32 -11.91 -12.72
N VAL A 571 -22.21 -12.01 -13.45
CA VAL A 571 -21.46 -13.26 -13.63
C VAL A 571 -20.48 -13.42 -12.48
N GLU A 572 -20.40 -14.63 -11.93
CA GLU A 572 -19.44 -14.98 -10.90
C GLU A 572 -18.70 -16.27 -11.26
N GLU A 573 -17.47 -16.38 -10.81
CA GLU A 573 -16.68 -17.61 -10.90
C GLU A 573 -16.56 -18.20 -9.49
N PRO A 574 -17.05 -19.44 -9.27
CA PRO A 574 -16.97 -20.07 -7.96
C PRO A 574 -15.54 -20.12 -7.42
N GLY A 575 -15.36 -19.80 -6.15
CA GLY A 575 -14.06 -19.79 -5.48
C GLY A 575 -13.19 -18.54 -5.71
N GLN A 576 -13.61 -17.60 -6.54
CA GLN A 576 -12.88 -16.33 -6.66
C GLN A 576 -13.21 -15.38 -5.50
N ILE A 577 -12.17 -14.76 -4.94
CA ILE A 577 -12.30 -13.70 -3.93
C ILE A 577 -12.44 -12.36 -4.64
N THR A 578 -13.65 -11.83 -4.70
CA THR A 578 -13.95 -10.55 -5.36
C THR A 578 -13.48 -9.33 -4.58
N ASP A 579 -13.20 -9.45 -3.30
CA ASP A 579 -12.85 -8.34 -2.41
C ASP A 579 -11.48 -7.71 -2.69
N VAL A 580 -10.60 -8.39 -3.40
CA VAL A 580 -9.21 -7.93 -3.62
C VAL A 580 -8.95 -7.59 -5.08
N VAL A 581 -9.69 -8.18 -6.01
CA VAL A 581 -9.45 -8.06 -7.44
C VAL A 581 -10.74 -7.69 -8.16
N ARG A 582 -10.78 -6.47 -8.70
CA ARG A 582 -11.92 -6.02 -9.52
C ARG A 582 -11.88 -6.73 -10.86
N ARG A 583 -12.88 -7.54 -11.16
CA ARG A 583 -13.00 -8.32 -12.42
C ARG A 583 -13.04 -7.43 -13.65
N ASP A 584 -13.66 -6.28 -13.54
CA ASP A 584 -13.93 -5.38 -14.66
C ASP A 584 -12.71 -4.56 -15.10
N ASN A 585 -11.50 -4.93 -14.66
CA ASN A 585 -10.28 -4.25 -15.07
C ASN A 585 -9.67 -4.96 -16.28
N ILE A 586 -9.37 -4.22 -17.35
CA ILE A 586 -8.78 -4.76 -18.58
C ILE A 586 -7.43 -5.47 -18.34
N LEU A 587 -6.63 -5.02 -17.40
CA LEU A 587 -5.35 -5.66 -17.06
C LEU A 587 -5.56 -7.03 -16.41
N MET A 588 -6.64 -7.19 -15.63
CA MET A 588 -7.00 -8.47 -15.02
C MET A 588 -7.57 -9.45 -16.03
N SER A 589 -8.02 -8.96 -17.16
CA SER A 589 -8.55 -9.79 -18.26
C SER A 589 -7.47 -10.46 -19.11
N ILE A 590 -6.19 -10.11 -18.94
CA ILE A 590 -5.07 -10.73 -19.67
C ILE A 590 -4.76 -12.09 -19.05
N PRO A 591 -5.02 -13.22 -19.75
CA PRO A 591 -4.83 -14.55 -19.19
C PRO A 591 -3.37 -14.99 -19.23
N THR A 592 -2.97 -15.86 -18.30
CA THR A 592 -1.66 -16.52 -18.27
C THR A 592 -1.76 -18.01 -18.62
N GLY A 593 -2.11 -18.33 -19.86
CA GLY A 593 -2.20 -19.71 -20.33
C GLY A 593 -3.43 -20.49 -19.85
N GLN A 594 -4.32 -19.89 -19.07
CA GLN A 594 -5.61 -20.45 -18.68
C GLN A 594 -6.72 -19.52 -19.17
N PRO A 595 -7.86 -20.04 -19.65
CA PRO A 595 -8.97 -19.19 -20.03
C PRO A 595 -9.54 -18.46 -18.80
N THR A 596 -9.91 -17.21 -18.97
CA THR A 596 -10.61 -16.43 -17.93
C THR A 596 -12.07 -16.84 -17.87
N MET A 597 -12.57 -17.19 -16.69
CA MET A 597 -13.96 -17.59 -16.41
C MET A 597 -14.45 -18.81 -17.22
N PRO A 598 -13.72 -19.93 -17.25
CA PRO A 598 -14.22 -21.13 -17.90
C PRO A 598 -15.42 -21.74 -17.15
N PHE A 599 -15.41 -21.70 -15.83
CA PHE A 599 -16.49 -22.11 -14.94
C PHE A 599 -17.17 -20.86 -14.38
N ALA A 600 -18.30 -20.49 -14.88
CA ALA A 600 -19.02 -19.30 -14.49
C ALA A 600 -20.46 -19.62 -14.05
N GLN A 601 -21.05 -18.69 -13.35
CA GLN A 601 -22.46 -18.72 -12.98
C GLN A 601 -23.06 -17.31 -13.08
N TYR A 602 -24.30 -17.20 -13.52
CA TYR A 602 -25.07 -15.97 -13.37
C TYR A 602 -25.71 -15.97 -11.99
N VAL A 603 -25.49 -14.92 -11.24
CA VAL A 603 -25.98 -14.81 -9.85
C VAL A 603 -26.84 -13.57 -9.73
N PHE A 604 -28.10 -13.79 -9.38
CA PHE A 604 -28.90 -12.73 -8.78
C PHE A 604 -28.66 -12.76 -7.28
N HIS A 605 -28.20 -11.64 -6.69
CA HIS A 605 -27.84 -11.52 -5.29
C HIS A 605 -28.61 -10.34 -4.67
N ALA A 606 -29.44 -10.63 -3.67
CA ALA A 606 -30.04 -9.63 -2.80
C ALA A 606 -29.44 -9.78 -1.42
N LYS A 607 -28.82 -8.72 -0.91
CA LYS A 607 -28.09 -8.71 0.37
C LYS A 607 -28.54 -7.57 1.24
N ALA A 608 -28.81 -7.86 2.51
CA ALA A 608 -28.95 -6.86 3.55
C ALA A 608 -27.76 -7.04 4.52
N GLU A 609 -27.01 -6.00 4.73
CA GLU A 609 -25.76 -6.01 5.52
C GLU A 609 -25.77 -4.90 6.56
N TYR A 610 -25.52 -5.26 7.81
CA TYR A 610 -25.25 -4.34 8.90
C TYR A 610 -23.79 -4.47 9.30
N LEU A 611 -23.06 -3.36 9.34
CA LEU A 611 -21.67 -3.31 9.75
C LEU A 611 -21.51 -2.25 10.84
N LYS A 612 -20.85 -2.63 11.93
CA LYS A 612 -20.41 -1.73 12.98
C LYS A 612 -18.96 -1.98 13.35
N GLU A 613 -18.16 -0.94 13.25
CA GLU A 613 -16.79 -0.89 13.74
C GLU A 613 -16.77 -0.10 15.05
N TRP A 614 -16.07 -0.62 16.06
CA TRP A 614 -15.79 0.07 17.30
C TRP A 614 -14.38 0.66 17.25
N ARG A 615 -14.11 1.66 18.06
CA ARG A 615 -12.83 2.37 18.09
C ARG A 615 -11.63 1.53 18.46
N ASN A 616 -11.84 0.42 19.18
CA ASN A 616 -10.80 -0.56 19.47
C ASN A 616 -10.47 -1.47 18.26
N ASN A 617 -10.97 -1.12 17.06
CA ASN A 617 -10.85 -1.90 15.83
C ASN A 617 -11.50 -3.30 15.90
N LEU A 618 -12.48 -3.47 16.78
CA LEU A 618 -13.41 -4.59 16.70
C LEU A 618 -14.48 -4.24 15.67
N MET A 619 -14.76 -5.13 14.73
CA MET A 619 -15.76 -4.94 13.70
C MET A 619 -16.71 -6.13 13.67
N LEU A 620 -18.00 -5.85 13.72
CA LEU A 620 -19.08 -6.82 13.52
C LEU A 620 -19.78 -6.52 12.20
N GLU A 621 -19.84 -7.50 11.34
CA GLU A 621 -20.63 -7.48 10.10
C GLU A 621 -21.62 -8.63 10.16
N THR A 622 -22.88 -8.34 9.95
CA THR A 622 -23.95 -9.33 9.85
C THR A 622 -24.65 -9.13 8.53
N SER A 623 -24.82 -10.19 7.76
CA SER A 623 -25.58 -10.12 6.51
C SER A 623 -26.62 -11.20 6.36
N PHE A 624 -27.69 -10.85 5.63
CA PHE A 624 -28.67 -11.79 5.10
C PHE A 624 -28.58 -11.75 3.59
N ASP A 625 -28.34 -12.90 3.01
CA ASP A 625 -28.05 -13.06 1.60
C ASP A 625 -29.08 -13.99 0.97
N PHE A 626 -29.70 -13.55 -0.13
CA PHE A 626 -30.45 -14.39 -1.04
C PHE A 626 -29.72 -14.44 -2.38
N THR A 627 -29.41 -15.63 -2.89
CA THR A 627 -28.87 -15.79 -4.22
C THR A 627 -29.68 -16.75 -5.04
N ASN A 628 -29.81 -16.44 -6.34
CA ASN A 628 -30.29 -17.39 -7.34
C ASN A 628 -29.14 -17.61 -8.33
N ASN A 629 -28.66 -18.84 -8.41
CA ASN A 629 -27.46 -19.21 -9.12
C ASN A 629 -27.79 -20.06 -10.33
N GLU A 630 -27.43 -19.60 -11.54
CA GLU A 630 -27.62 -20.28 -12.83
C GLU A 630 -26.26 -20.65 -13.39
N ALA A 631 -26.04 -21.91 -13.75
CA ALA A 631 -24.79 -22.37 -14.35
C ALA A 631 -24.53 -21.70 -15.70
N ALA A 632 -23.26 -21.37 -15.97
CA ALA A 632 -22.83 -20.70 -17.19
C ALA A 632 -21.43 -21.15 -17.64
N GLY A 633 -21.07 -20.86 -18.90
CA GLY A 633 -19.80 -21.32 -19.44
C GLY A 633 -19.77 -22.85 -19.59
N VAL A 634 -18.72 -23.46 -19.04
CA VAL A 634 -18.59 -24.92 -19.01
C VAL A 634 -19.11 -25.54 -17.71
N LEU A 635 -19.56 -24.71 -16.77
CA LEU A 635 -20.14 -25.19 -15.51
C LEU A 635 -21.53 -25.76 -15.74
N SER A 636 -21.81 -26.90 -15.13
CA SER A 636 -23.14 -27.50 -15.04
C SER A 636 -23.41 -28.00 -13.64
N TYR A 637 -24.68 -27.95 -13.23
CA TYR A 637 -25.13 -28.55 -11.98
C TYR A 637 -25.88 -29.84 -12.31
N GLN A 638 -25.20 -30.96 -12.15
CA GLN A 638 -25.79 -32.28 -12.39
C GLN A 638 -25.96 -32.98 -11.05
N ARG A 639 -27.20 -33.27 -10.68
CA ARG A 639 -27.51 -34.05 -9.48
C ARG A 639 -27.34 -35.54 -9.79
N ILE A 640 -26.65 -36.26 -8.92
CA ILE A 640 -26.49 -37.70 -8.99
C ILE A 640 -27.52 -38.34 -8.10
N ASP A 641 -28.35 -39.20 -8.69
CA ASP A 641 -29.33 -40.01 -8.00
C ASP A 641 -28.98 -41.49 -8.19
N TYR A 642 -29.01 -42.27 -7.11
CA TYR A 642 -28.67 -43.68 -7.06
C TYR A 642 -29.94 -44.53 -6.90
N THR A 643 -30.17 -45.45 -7.86
CA THR A 643 -31.27 -46.36 -7.81
C THR A 643 -30.77 -47.81 -7.57
N PRO A 644 -31.18 -48.49 -6.47
CA PRO A 644 -30.75 -49.86 -6.22
C PRO A 644 -31.30 -50.82 -7.31
N GLN A 645 -30.42 -51.63 -7.83
CA GLN A 645 -30.74 -52.73 -8.75
C GLN A 645 -30.34 -54.05 -8.10
N ILE A 646 -31.30 -54.91 -7.88
CA ILE A 646 -31.05 -56.23 -7.29
C ILE A 646 -30.87 -57.23 -8.44
N ASN A 647 -29.72 -57.87 -8.49
CA ASN A 647 -29.50 -58.97 -9.41
C ASN A 647 -30.39 -60.16 -8.99
N PRO A 648 -31.33 -60.59 -9.82
CA PRO A 648 -32.28 -61.62 -9.45
C PRO A 648 -31.65 -63.02 -9.26
N VAL A 649 -30.40 -63.24 -9.71
CA VAL A 649 -29.70 -64.48 -9.62
C VAL A 649 -28.80 -64.58 -8.37
N THR A 650 -27.96 -63.51 -8.17
CA THR A 650 -26.99 -63.45 -7.04
C THR A 650 -27.53 -62.79 -5.80
N MET A 651 -28.69 -62.12 -5.90
CA MET A 651 -29.28 -61.28 -4.85
C MET A 651 -28.38 -60.10 -4.41
N ASP A 652 -27.32 -59.88 -5.13
CA ASP A 652 -26.43 -58.72 -4.88
C ASP A 652 -27.12 -57.41 -5.29
N THR A 653 -26.95 -56.39 -4.50
CA THR A 653 -27.46 -55.03 -4.78
C THR A 653 -26.37 -54.22 -5.42
N SER A 654 -26.56 -53.80 -6.68
CA SER A 654 -25.78 -52.75 -7.36
C SER A 654 -26.58 -51.46 -7.38
N TYR A 655 -25.92 -50.37 -7.62
CA TYR A 655 -26.55 -49.04 -7.68
C TYR A 655 -26.32 -48.37 -9.04
N ALA A 656 -27.39 -48.15 -9.77
CA ALA A 656 -27.35 -47.42 -11.03
C ALA A 656 -27.33 -45.90 -10.75
N GLN A 657 -26.43 -45.18 -11.41
CA GLN A 657 -26.36 -43.75 -11.37
C GLN A 657 -27.24 -43.10 -12.43
N SER A 658 -27.98 -42.08 -12.07
CA SER A 658 -28.68 -41.20 -13.03
C SER A 658 -28.30 -39.74 -12.75
N PHE A 659 -28.16 -38.97 -13.83
CA PHE A 659 -27.76 -37.60 -13.78
C PHE A 659 -28.95 -36.71 -14.16
N THR A 660 -29.31 -35.79 -13.27
CA THR A 660 -30.36 -34.80 -13.51
C THR A 660 -29.77 -33.40 -13.60
N ASN A 661 -29.95 -32.72 -14.73
CA ASN A 661 -29.48 -31.36 -14.89
C ASN A 661 -30.35 -30.39 -14.07
N ILE A 662 -29.71 -29.63 -13.20
CA ILE A 662 -30.31 -28.62 -12.33
C ILE A 662 -29.92 -27.28 -12.88
N GLY A 663 -30.72 -26.64 -13.72
CA GLY A 663 -30.36 -25.40 -14.39
C GLY A 663 -29.98 -24.25 -13.42
N GLN A 664 -30.66 -24.22 -12.25
CA GLN A 664 -30.43 -23.18 -11.23
C GLN A 664 -30.78 -23.68 -9.84
N TYR A 665 -30.19 -23.07 -8.80
CA TYR A 665 -30.57 -23.27 -7.41
C TYR A 665 -30.66 -21.96 -6.67
N ARG A 666 -31.41 -21.91 -5.59
CA ARG A 666 -31.53 -20.76 -4.68
C ARG A 666 -30.76 -21.04 -3.40
N ASP A 667 -30.22 -19.95 -2.80
CA ASP A 667 -29.52 -20.03 -1.54
C ASP A 667 -29.92 -18.89 -0.63
N TYR A 668 -30.17 -19.19 0.61
CA TYR A 668 -30.51 -18.26 1.68
C TYR A 668 -29.45 -18.42 2.76
N ALA A 669 -28.74 -17.34 3.10
CA ALA A 669 -27.67 -17.40 4.09
C ALA A 669 -27.72 -16.22 5.05
N ALA A 670 -27.40 -16.50 6.31
CA ALA A 670 -27.09 -15.50 7.31
C ALA A 670 -25.61 -15.64 7.67
N THR A 671 -24.85 -14.57 7.53
CA THR A 671 -23.40 -14.55 7.78
C THR A 671 -23.07 -13.59 8.91
N PHE A 672 -22.24 -14.05 9.84
CA PHE A 672 -21.70 -13.28 10.96
C PHE A 672 -20.18 -13.23 10.85
N ASN A 673 -19.63 -12.04 10.72
CA ASN A 673 -18.20 -11.78 10.71
C ASN A 673 -17.84 -10.98 11.95
N LEU A 674 -16.90 -11.47 12.72
CA LEU A 674 -16.27 -10.74 13.81
C LEU A 674 -14.79 -10.60 13.50
N GLU A 675 -14.33 -9.36 13.32
CA GLU A 675 -12.93 -9.04 12.99
C GLU A 675 -12.34 -8.14 14.07
N TYR A 676 -11.15 -8.48 14.55
CA TYR A 676 -10.39 -7.68 15.50
C TYR A 676 -9.01 -7.38 14.94
N SER A 677 -8.69 -6.10 14.78
CA SER A 677 -7.44 -5.60 14.15
C SER A 677 -6.88 -4.42 14.92
N PRO A 678 -6.44 -4.59 16.18
CA PRO A 678 -6.02 -3.47 17.02
C PRO A 678 -4.86 -2.69 16.40
N GLY A 679 -4.97 -1.33 16.43
CA GLY A 679 -3.93 -0.44 15.91
C GLY A 679 -3.72 -0.50 14.40
N SER A 680 -4.61 -1.13 13.63
CA SER A 680 -4.56 -1.10 12.16
C SER A 680 -5.55 -0.09 11.60
N VAL A 681 -5.11 0.67 10.61
CA VAL A 681 -5.99 1.54 9.81
C VAL A 681 -6.27 0.81 8.49
N ILE A 682 -7.50 0.33 8.34
CA ILE A 682 -7.95 -0.34 7.12
C ILE A 682 -8.88 0.64 6.38
N GLY A 683 -8.39 1.23 5.30
CA GLY A 683 -9.22 2.03 4.39
C GLY A 683 -10.20 1.15 3.62
N MET A 684 -11.37 1.68 3.32
CA MET A 684 -12.29 1.13 2.32
C MET A 684 -12.37 2.08 1.15
N ASP A 685 -12.49 1.54 -0.05
CA ASP A 685 -12.75 2.35 -1.22
C ASP A 685 -14.24 2.77 -1.29
N ARG A 686 -14.55 3.57 -2.29
CA ARG A 686 -15.93 4.04 -2.50
C ARG A 686 -16.95 2.92 -2.76
N GLU A 687 -16.52 1.72 -3.11
CA GLU A 687 -17.38 0.56 -3.30
C GLU A 687 -17.52 -0.30 -2.03
N GLY A 688 -16.88 0.09 -0.93
CA GLY A 688 -16.87 -0.65 0.32
C GLY A 688 -15.87 -1.82 0.32
N ILE A 689 -14.98 -1.87 -0.67
CA ILE A 689 -13.95 -2.89 -0.75
C ILE A 689 -12.78 -2.46 0.13
N LYS A 690 -12.36 -3.35 1.03
CA LYS A 690 -11.18 -3.10 1.88
C LYS A 690 -9.94 -2.84 1.03
N SER A 691 -9.26 -1.74 1.28
CA SER A 691 -8.02 -1.42 0.59
C SER A 691 -6.97 -2.48 0.88
N PRO A 692 -6.26 -3.01 -0.14
CA PRO A 692 -5.13 -3.91 0.09
C PRO A 692 -3.93 -3.19 0.76
N TRP A 693 -3.95 -1.87 0.79
CA TRP A 693 -2.94 -1.01 1.38
C TRP A 693 -3.24 -0.80 2.86
N VAL A 694 -2.87 -1.76 3.70
CA VAL A 694 -2.91 -1.57 5.15
C VAL A 694 -1.72 -0.72 5.55
N ILE A 695 -2.01 0.47 6.06
CA ILE A 695 -1.00 1.46 6.42
C ILE A 695 -0.18 1.00 7.63
N GLU A 696 -0.80 0.30 8.59
CA GLU A 696 -0.13 -0.25 9.76
C GLU A 696 -0.60 -1.68 10.03
N LYS A 697 0.34 -2.63 10.02
CA LYS A 697 0.11 -4.05 10.29
C LYS A 697 0.97 -4.56 11.46
N ASP A 698 1.10 -3.79 12.51
CA ASP A 698 1.93 -4.23 13.64
C ASP A 698 1.19 -5.23 14.55
N ALA A 699 -0.12 -5.07 14.67
CA ALA A 699 -0.95 -5.98 15.43
C ALA A 699 -1.53 -7.12 14.55
N PRO A 700 -1.87 -8.25 15.16
CA PRO A 700 -2.55 -9.33 14.44
C PRO A 700 -3.99 -8.92 14.08
N THR A 701 -4.45 -9.35 12.91
CA THR A 701 -5.86 -9.35 12.55
C THR A 701 -6.41 -10.75 12.74
N ILE A 702 -7.49 -10.89 13.51
CA ILE A 702 -8.21 -12.12 13.72
C ILE A 702 -9.63 -11.94 13.20
N LYS A 703 -10.08 -12.80 12.30
CA LYS A 703 -11.44 -12.76 11.77
C LYS A 703 -12.10 -14.13 11.95
N LEU A 704 -13.26 -14.15 12.59
CA LEU A 704 -14.14 -15.31 12.69
C LEU A 704 -15.35 -15.05 11.78
N THR A 705 -15.60 -15.96 10.86
CA THR A 705 -16.77 -15.97 9.99
C THR A 705 -17.61 -17.21 10.31
N HIS A 706 -18.90 -17.02 10.58
CA HIS A 706 -19.84 -18.12 10.69
C HIS A 706 -21.04 -17.84 9.80
N GLN A 707 -21.38 -18.84 8.96
CA GLN A 707 -22.48 -18.75 8.00
C GLN A 707 -23.45 -19.87 8.24
N LEU A 708 -24.73 -19.53 8.38
CA LEU A 708 -25.86 -20.44 8.40
C LEU A 708 -26.63 -20.28 7.11
N GLY A 709 -26.96 -21.38 6.44
CA GLY A 709 -27.66 -21.24 5.16
C GLY A 709 -28.53 -22.44 4.80
N TYR A 710 -29.34 -22.22 3.80
CA TYR A 710 -30.22 -23.21 3.18
C TYR A 710 -30.16 -23.11 1.66
N LEU A 711 -29.59 -24.15 1.03
CA LEU A 711 -29.60 -24.27 -0.42
C LEU A 711 -30.90 -24.98 -0.83
N ASP A 712 -31.72 -24.35 -1.65
CA ASP A 712 -33.00 -24.85 -2.13
C ASP A 712 -32.92 -25.23 -3.62
N ASP A 713 -32.98 -26.51 -3.88
CA ASP A 713 -33.10 -27.11 -5.22
C ASP A 713 -34.41 -27.92 -5.39
N ARG A 714 -35.36 -27.75 -4.47
CA ARG A 714 -36.63 -28.53 -4.46
C ARG A 714 -37.48 -28.31 -5.71
N HIS A 715 -37.38 -27.11 -6.32
CA HIS A 715 -38.09 -26.82 -7.58
C HIS A 715 -37.58 -27.66 -8.77
N ASN A 716 -36.39 -28.27 -8.64
CA ASN A 716 -35.86 -29.24 -9.60
C ASN A 716 -35.94 -30.69 -9.09
N GLY A 717 -36.79 -30.97 -8.12
CA GLY A 717 -36.94 -32.29 -7.52
C GLY A 717 -35.86 -32.70 -6.53
N GLY A 718 -35.01 -31.75 -6.09
CA GLY A 718 -34.00 -31.97 -5.04
C GLY A 718 -34.62 -31.97 -3.64
N LYS A 719 -33.80 -32.25 -2.63
CA LYS A 719 -34.21 -32.31 -1.22
C LYS A 719 -33.97 -31.02 -0.43
N GLY A 720 -33.11 -30.09 -0.96
CA GLY A 720 -32.60 -28.95 -0.23
C GLY A 720 -31.53 -29.34 0.81
N PHE A 721 -30.67 -28.38 1.17
CA PHE A 721 -29.56 -28.64 2.07
C PHE A 721 -29.41 -27.49 3.08
N LEU A 722 -29.61 -27.82 4.35
CA LEU A 722 -29.22 -26.93 5.46
C LEU A 722 -27.71 -27.06 5.67
N TYR A 723 -27.04 -25.95 5.89
CA TYR A 723 -25.61 -25.98 6.15
C TYR A 723 -25.18 -24.89 7.14
N ASN A 724 -24.07 -25.14 7.81
CA ASN A 724 -23.29 -24.11 8.43
C ASN A 724 -21.80 -24.27 8.09
N LYS A 725 -21.14 -23.12 7.99
CA LYS A 725 -19.72 -23.02 7.67
C LYS A 725 -19.06 -22.11 8.68
N THR A 726 -17.92 -22.54 9.22
CA THR A 726 -17.11 -21.74 10.13
C THR A 726 -15.73 -21.54 9.52
N GLU A 727 -15.22 -20.31 9.55
CA GLU A 727 -13.89 -19.96 9.06
C GLU A 727 -13.18 -19.06 10.07
N LEU A 728 -11.92 -19.33 10.35
CA LEU A 728 -11.06 -18.51 11.19
C LEU A 728 -9.85 -18.05 10.38
N MET A 729 -9.58 -16.75 10.37
CA MET A 729 -8.41 -16.15 9.74
C MET A 729 -7.53 -15.46 10.79
N PHE A 730 -6.24 -15.66 10.65
CA PHE A 730 -5.19 -14.95 11.38
C PHE A 730 -4.21 -14.33 10.38
N ASP A 731 -3.95 -13.01 10.49
CA ASP A 731 -3.03 -12.27 9.62
C ASP A 731 -2.10 -11.43 10.51
N LYS A 732 -0.78 -11.54 10.33
CA LYS A 732 0.20 -10.76 11.08
C LYS A 732 1.47 -10.52 10.29
N ARG A 733 2.06 -9.32 10.48
CA ARG A 733 3.40 -8.97 10.04
C ARG A 733 4.40 -9.13 11.19
N PHE A 734 5.50 -9.82 10.93
CA PHE A 734 6.63 -9.95 11.85
C PHE A 734 7.81 -9.16 11.30
N TRP A 735 8.31 -8.22 12.09
CA TRP A 735 9.43 -7.38 11.72
C TRP A 735 10.75 -7.96 12.24
N PHE A 736 11.76 -8.03 11.37
CA PHE A 736 13.10 -8.51 11.69
C PHE A 736 14.14 -7.39 11.61
N SER A 737 13.77 -6.18 12.04
CA SER A 737 14.65 -5.01 12.04
C SER A 737 15.24 -4.74 10.65
N ALA A 738 16.57 -4.72 10.51
CA ALA A 738 17.27 -4.49 9.25
C ALA A 738 17.07 -5.59 8.19
N PHE A 739 16.60 -6.78 8.58
CA PHE A 739 16.47 -7.93 7.67
C PHE A 739 15.13 -7.98 6.94
N GLY A 740 14.22 -7.02 7.20
CA GLY A 740 12.94 -6.95 6.52
C GLY A 740 11.77 -7.44 7.37
N HIS A 741 10.75 -8.02 6.74
CA HIS A 741 9.58 -8.51 7.44
C HIS A 741 8.98 -9.75 6.78
N LEU A 742 8.25 -10.54 7.58
CA LEU A 742 7.48 -11.69 7.16
C LEU A 742 5.99 -11.39 7.35
N ASP A 743 5.22 -11.44 6.30
CA ASP A 743 3.76 -11.45 6.36
C ASP A 743 3.28 -12.90 6.43
N VAL A 744 2.42 -13.21 7.39
CA VAL A 744 1.85 -14.55 7.59
C VAL A 744 0.34 -14.41 7.63
N ARG A 745 -0.35 -15.23 6.82
CA ARG A 745 -1.79 -15.42 6.87
C ARG A 745 -2.13 -16.89 6.97
N LEU A 746 -2.92 -17.23 7.96
CA LEU A 746 -3.45 -18.56 8.18
C LEU A 746 -4.98 -18.50 8.13
N ILE A 747 -5.60 -19.37 7.34
CA ILE A 747 -7.07 -19.49 7.22
C ILE A 747 -7.43 -20.94 7.41
N GLY A 748 -8.36 -21.22 8.30
CA GLY A 748 -8.92 -22.57 8.49
C GLY A 748 -10.43 -22.51 8.43
N GLY A 749 -11.05 -23.48 7.77
CA GLY A 749 -12.50 -23.55 7.65
C GLY A 749 -13.04 -24.96 7.61
N TYR A 750 -14.30 -25.12 8.03
CA TYR A 750 -15.00 -26.37 8.03
C TYR A 750 -16.48 -26.20 7.73
N ILE A 751 -17.03 -27.14 6.96
CA ILE A 751 -18.45 -27.25 6.63
C ILE A 751 -19.04 -28.45 7.37
N TRP A 752 -20.01 -28.16 8.23
CA TRP A 752 -20.47 -29.13 9.22
C TRP A 752 -21.45 -30.15 8.66
N GLN A 753 -22.28 -29.77 7.69
CA GLN A 753 -23.33 -30.65 7.12
C GLN A 753 -22.95 -31.22 5.76
N GLN A 754 -23.82 -32.08 5.26
CA GLN A 754 -23.78 -32.56 3.88
C GLN A 754 -24.27 -31.46 2.94
N VAL A 755 -23.46 -31.12 1.93
CA VAL A 755 -23.75 -30.09 0.93
C VAL A 755 -23.27 -30.51 -0.45
N PRO A 756 -23.88 -30.01 -1.54
CA PRO A 756 -23.31 -30.15 -2.87
C PRO A 756 -22.04 -29.30 -3.04
N PHE A 757 -21.24 -29.60 -4.08
CA PHE A 757 -19.95 -28.92 -4.30
C PHE A 757 -20.03 -27.39 -4.34
N THR A 758 -21.16 -26.83 -4.69
CA THR A 758 -21.37 -25.38 -4.78
C THR A 758 -21.21 -24.66 -3.44
N LYS A 759 -21.25 -25.38 -2.34
CA LYS A 759 -21.02 -24.88 -0.97
C LYS A 759 -19.69 -25.32 -0.39
N LEU A 760 -19.02 -26.29 -0.99
CA LEU A 760 -17.70 -26.73 -0.58
C LEU A 760 -16.66 -25.61 -0.75
N HIS A 761 -15.56 -25.72 -0.04
CA HIS A 761 -14.45 -24.81 -0.21
C HIS A 761 -13.71 -25.11 -1.53
N ILE A 762 -13.68 -24.11 -2.39
CA ILE A 762 -12.92 -24.10 -3.64
C ILE A 762 -11.78 -23.12 -3.41
N PRO A 763 -10.50 -23.55 -3.42
CA PRO A 763 -9.38 -22.64 -3.21
C PRO A 763 -9.39 -21.48 -4.24
N PRO A 764 -9.16 -20.25 -3.79
CA PRO A 764 -9.11 -19.11 -4.70
C PRO A 764 -7.91 -19.21 -5.65
N THR A 765 -8.16 -19.00 -6.93
CA THR A 765 -7.14 -19.07 -7.98
C THR A 765 -7.04 -17.76 -8.75
N SER A 766 -5.87 -17.49 -9.34
CA SER A 766 -5.65 -16.33 -10.21
C SER A 766 -5.23 -16.80 -11.60
N THR A 767 -6.08 -16.57 -12.57
CA THR A 767 -5.81 -16.87 -14.01
C THR A 767 -5.22 -15.67 -14.77
N SER A 768 -5.19 -14.49 -14.14
CA SER A 768 -4.65 -13.25 -14.73
C SER A 768 -3.12 -13.22 -14.74
N ILE A 769 -2.54 -12.40 -15.63
CA ILE A 769 -1.12 -12.07 -15.60
C ILE A 769 -0.72 -11.33 -14.32
N LEU A 770 -1.68 -10.68 -13.65
CA LEU A 770 -1.44 -10.02 -12.37
C LEU A 770 -1.42 -11.04 -11.24
N LEU A 771 -0.49 -10.85 -10.31
CA LEU A 771 -0.34 -11.72 -9.14
C LEU A 771 -1.57 -11.62 -8.23
N GLY A 772 -2.21 -12.74 -7.95
CA GLY A 772 -3.22 -12.85 -6.92
C GLY A 772 -2.57 -12.98 -5.54
N GLN A 773 -2.77 -11.99 -4.67
CA GLN A 773 -2.11 -11.96 -3.36
C GLN A 773 -2.70 -12.94 -2.34
N ARG A 774 -3.96 -13.34 -2.52
CA ARG A 774 -4.72 -14.23 -1.61
C ARG A 774 -5.24 -15.44 -2.36
N SER A 775 -4.56 -15.83 -3.43
CA SER A 775 -4.96 -16.93 -4.29
C SER A 775 -3.75 -17.76 -4.71
N PHE A 776 -4.00 -18.98 -5.13
CA PHE A 776 -3.01 -19.81 -5.77
C PHE A 776 -2.87 -19.37 -7.24
N ASN A 777 -1.64 -19.22 -7.69
CA ASN A 777 -1.33 -18.60 -8.96
C ASN A 777 -1.09 -19.60 -10.09
N LEU A 778 -0.86 -20.89 -9.78
CA LEU A 778 -0.66 -21.99 -10.73
C LEU A 778 -1.71 -23.09 -10.60
N MET A 779 -2.56 -23.05 -9.58
CA MET A 779 -3.69 -23.93 -9.44
C MET A 779 -4.72 -23.56 -10.53
N LYS A 780 -5.29 -24.58 -11.17
CA LYS A 780 -6.38 -24.37 -12.14
C LYS A 780 -7.67 -23.97 -11.43
N PRO A 781 -8.55 -23.19 -12.06
CA PRO A 781 -9.88 -22.92 -11.53
C PRO A 781 -10.61 -24.21 -11.18
N MET A 782 -11.21 -24.28 -10.00
CA MET A 782 -11.94 -25.43 -9.48
C MET A 782 -11.16 -26.76 -9.49
N GLU A 783 -9.83 -26.72 -9.41
CA GLU A 783 -9.00 -27.93 -9.44
C GLU A 783 -9.23 -28.82 -8.22
N PHE A 784 -9.37 -28.19 -7.02
CA PHE A 784 -9.60 -28.90 -5.77
C PHE A 784 -10.88 -28.44 -5.07
N ILE A 785 -11.53 -29.40 -4.40
CA ILE A 785 -12.76 -29.21 -3.62
C ILE A 785 -12.59 -29.91 -2.27
N MET A 786 -13.01 -29.24 -1.19
CA MET A 786 -12.88 -29.78 0.16
C MET A 786 -13.95 -29.24 1.11
N ASP A 787 -14.26 -29.95 2.17
CA ASP A 787 -15.20 -29.51 3.22
C ASP A 787 -14.50 -29.03 4.50
N GLY A 788 -13.26 -29.48 4.70
CA GLY A 788 -12.39 -28.98 5.76
C GLY A 788 -11.03 -28.58 5.20
N TYR A 789 -10.49 -27.42 5.60
CA TYR A 789 -9.23 -26.94 5.07
C TYR A 789 -8.46 -26.03 6.03
N ILE A 790 -7.16 -25.98 5.79
CA ILE A 790 -6.25 -25.00 6.36
C ILE A 790 -5.31 -24.47 5.26
N SER A 791 -5.25 -23.16 5.09
CA SER A 791 -4.41 -22.48 4.10
C SER A 791 -3.40 -21.61 4.80
N LEU A 792 -2.15 -21.63 4.35
CA LEU A 792 -1.06 -20.77 4.82
C LEU A 792 -0.48 -19.98 3.63
N TYR A 793 -0.45 -18.66 3.78
CA TYR A 793 0.23 -17.75 2.85
C TYR A 793 1.31 -17.00 3.63
N THR A 794 2.54 -17.11 3.18
CA THR A 794 3.67 -16.38 3.77
C THR A 794 4.43 -15.62 2.70
N THR A 795 4.91 -14.42 3.04
CA THR A 795 5.79 -13.63 2.16
C THR A 795 6.86 -12.97 2.99
N TYR A 796 8.11 -13.28 2.72
CA TYR A 796 9.26 -12.62 3.31
C TYR A 796 9.82 -11.57 2.37
N TYR A 797 9.87 -10.32 2.82
CA TYR A 797 10.39 -9.18 2.09
C TYR A 797 11.79 -8.82 2.60
N PHE A 798 12.80 -8.99 1.76
CA PHE A 798 14.20 -8.71 2.11
C PHE A 798 14.55 -7.22 2.16
N LYS A 799 13.69 -6.33 1.62
CA LYS A 799 13.90 -4.87 1.64
C LYS A 799 15.28 -4.41 1.12
N GLY A 800 15.83 -5.10 0.14
CA GLY A 800 17.16 -4.78 -0.41
C GLY A 800 18.34 -5.36 0.38
N TRP A 801 18.13 -5.92 1.56
CA TRP A 801 19.19 -6.47 2.41
C TRP A 801 20.19 -7.41 1.70
N ILE A 802 19.72 -8.20 0.74
CA ILE A 802 20.59 -9.08 -0.06
C ILE A 802 21.12 -8.34 -1.29
N LEU A 803 20.22 -7.78 -2.11
CA LEU A 803 20.54 -7.28 -3.45
C LEU A 803 21.37 -5.99 -3.43
N ASN A 804 21.18 -5.13 -2.45
CA ASN A 804 21.96 -3.90 -2.33
C ASN A 804 23.42 -4.13 -1.93
N ARG A 805 23.76 -5.33 -1.43
CA ARG A 805 25.16 -5.70 -1.13
C ARG A 805 25.95 -6.15 -2.35
N ILE A 806 25.28 -6.40 -3.48
CA ILE A 806 25.92 -6.86 -4.69
C ILE A 806 26.35 -5.62 -5.50
N PRO A 807 27.67 -5.42 -5.75
CA PRO A 807 28.18 -4.29 -6.51
C PRO A 807 27.51 -4.22 -7.91
N GLY A 808 27.06 -3.05 -8.30
CA GLY A 808 26.32 -2.81 -9.55
C GLY A 808 24.81 -3.02 -9.42
N ILE A 809 24.34 -4.08 -8.78
CA ILE A 809 22.90 -4.33 -8.55
C ILE A 809 22.33 -3.31 -7.55
N ASN A 810 23.11 -2.87 -6.57
CA ASN A 810 22.73 -1.85 -5.60
C ASN A 810 22.23 -0.54 -6.25
N LYS A 811 22.79 -0.17 -7.42
CA LYS A 811 22.36 1.02 -8.18
C LYS A 811 20.93 0.91 -8.72
N LEU A 812 20.46 -0.31 -8.94
CA LEU A 812 19.11 -0.58 -9.43
C LEU A 812 18.06 -0.52 -8.31
N LYS A 813 18.49 -0.50 -7.04
CA LYS A 813 17.63 -0.45 -5.85
C LYS A 813 16.54 -1.53 -5.85
N LEU A 814 16.82 -2.70 -6.40
CA LEU A 814 15.90 -3.83 -6.45
C LEU A 814 15.68 -4.40 -5.05
N ARG A 815 14.48 -4.88 -4.80
CA ARG A 815 14.09 -5.55 -3.55
C ARG A 815 13.68 -6.98 -3.85
N GLY A 816 14.25 -7.93 -3.12
CA GLY A 816 13.90 -9.33 -3.26
C GLY A 816 12.82 -9.75 -2.29
N LEU A 817 12.05 -10.76 -2.68
CA LEU A 817 11.10 -11.42 -1.81
C LEU A 817 11.00 -12.91 -2.13
N VAL A 818 10.54 -13.67 -1.14
CA VAL A 818 10.17 -15.08 -1.29
C VAL A 818 8.80 -15.28 -0.65
N SER A 819 7.90 -15.96 -1.38
CA SER A 819 6.59 -16.31 -0.84
C SER A 819 6.39 -17.82 -0.89
N PHE A 820 5.64 -18.33 0.07
CA PHE A 820 5.20 -19.71 0.11
C PHE A 820 3.70 -19.73 0.38
N ALA A 821 2.97 -20.48 -0.42
CA ALA A 821 1.54 -20.70 -0.25
C ALA A 821 1.26 -22.19 -0.23
N CYS A 822 0.47 -22.64 0.74
CA CYS A 822 0.01 -24.01 0.79
C CYS A 822 -1.43 -24.10 1.29
N ILE A 823 -2.12 -25.17 0.87
CA ILE A 823 -3.43 -25.56 1.39
C ILE A 823 -3.44 -27.06 1.60
N TYR A 824 -3.90 -27.45 2.78
CA TYR A 824 -4.24 -28.82 3.13
C TYR A 824 -5.72 -28.88 3.42
N GLY A 825 -6.37 -29.96 2.98
CA GLY A 825 -7.78 -30.11 3.20
C GLY A 825 -8.22 -31.57 3.00
N ALA A 826 -9.46 -31.83 3.33
CA ALA A 826 -10.08 -33.13 3.15
C ALA A 826 -11.48 -32.94 2.60
N LEU A 827 -11.94 -33.93 1.85
CA LEU A 827 -13.33 -34.13 1.53
C LEU A 827 -13.79 -35.36 2.31
N THR A 828 -14.71 -35.17 3.24
CA THR A 828 -15.27 -36.28 4.01
C THR A 828 -16.28 -37.05 3.17
N ASP A 829 -16.48 -38.32 3.49
CA ASP A 829 -17.41 -39.23 2.78
C ASP A 829 -18.81 -38.63 2.64
N LYS A 830 -19.29 -37.89 3.64
CA LYS A 830 -20.62 -37.26 3.63
C LYS A 830 -20.83 -36.29 2.43
N ASN A 831 -19.75 -35.70 1.88
CA ASN A 831 -19.80 -34.72 0.78
C ASN A 831 -19.24 -35.29 -0.53
N ASN A 832 -18.89 -36.56 -0.58
CA ASN A 832 -18.46 -37.27 -1.78
C ASN A 832 -19.67 -37.70 -2.62
N PRO A 833 -19.93 -37.11 -3.80
CA PRO A 833 -21.10 -37.42 -4.61
C PRO A 833 -21.04 -38.80 -5.23
N TYR A 834 -19.88 -39.45 -5.28
CA TYR A 834 -19.68 -40.75 -5.89
C TYR A 834 -19.98 -41.94 -4.99
N LEU A 835 -20.35 -41.67 -3.74
CA LEU A 835 -20.84 -42.71 -2.83
C LEU A 835 -22.37 -42.84 -2.91
N HIS A 836 -22.87 -44.04 -3.17
CA HIS A 836 -24.31 -44.33 -3.28
C HIS A 836 -25.12 -43.90 -2.04
N THR A 837 -24.48 -43.83 -0.88
CA THR A 837 -25.09 -43.33 0.36
C THR A 837 -25.42 -41.84 0.33
N ASN A 838 -24.83 -41.09 -0.60
CA ASN A 838 -24.97 -39.63 -0.72
C ASN A 838 -25.88 -39.23 -1.88
N ASN A 839 -26.99 -39.90 -2.01
CA ASN A 839 -27.99 -39.65 -3.03
C ASN A 839 -28.43 -38.15 -3.07
N GLY A 840 -28.48 -37.56 -4.25
CA GLY A 840 -28.95 -36.20 -4.46
C GLY A 840 -27.86 -35.11 -4.35
N LEU A 841 -26.57 -35.45 -4.16
CA LEU A 841 -25.47 -34.48 -4.31
C LEU A 841 -25.20 -34.18 -5.77
N TYR A 842 -24.51 -33.03 -6.01
CA TYR A 842 -24.12 -32.60 -7.36
C TYR A 842 -22.79 -33.22 -7.75
N ASP A 843 -22.70 -33.65 -9.01
CA ASP A 843 -21.45 -34.09 -9.65
C ASP A 843 -20.39 -33.00 -9.58
N PHE A 844 -19.12 -33.40 -9.45
CA PHE A 844 -18.04 -32.42 -9.40
C PHE A 844 -17.91 -31.72 -10.73
N PRO A 845 -17.61 -30.42 -10.73
CA PRO A 845 -17.48 -29.64 -11.94
C PRO A 845 -16.39 -30.18 -12.85
N HIS A 846 -16.75 -30.37 -14.08
CA HIS A 846 -15.84 -30.80 -15.14
C HIS A 846 -16.20 -30.12 -16.48
N THR A 847 -15.23 -30.05 -17.38
CA THR A 847 -15.50 -29.67 -18.77
C THR A 847 -16.37 -30.76 -19.42
N PRO A 848 -17.38 -30.41 -20.22
CA PRO A 848 -18.20 -31.39 -20.90
C PRO A 848 -17.36 -32.40 -21.71
N TRP A 849 -17.70 -33.67 -21.57
CA TRP A 849 -17.02 -34.76 -22.28
C TRP A 849 -17.47 -34.79 -23.74
N GLU A 850 -16.54 -35.12 -24.64
CA GLU A 850 -16.87 -35.33 -26.04
C GLU A 850 -17.80 -36.56 -26.17
N ASP A 851 -18.91 -36.44 -26.90
CA ASP A 851 -19.99 -37.39 -27.01
C ASP A 851 -20.62 -37.85 -25.69
N GLY A 852 -20.44 -37.06 -24.60
CA GLY A 852 -20.93 -37.41 -23.27
C GLY A 852 -20.22 -38.57 -22.59
N LYS A 853 -19.08 -39.00 -23.14
CA LYS A 853 -18.32 -40.16 -22.64
C LYS A 853 -17.04 -39.70 -21.94
N ILE A 854 -16.88 -40.10 -20.69
CA ILE A 854 -15.72 -39.75 -19.85
C ILE A 854 -14.41 -40.26 -20.44
N GLU A 855 -14.42 -41.41 -21.07
CA GLU A 855 -13.26 -42.05 -21.71
C GLU A 855 -12.61 -41.14 -22.73
N ASN A 856 -13.39 -40.35 -23.47
CA ASN A 856 -12.89 -39.45 -24.51
C ASN A 856 -12.05 -38.29 -23.93
N ALA A 857 -12.19 -38.01 -22.64
CA ALA A 857 -11.39 -36.97 -21.97
C ALA A 857 -9.98 -37.42 -21.61
N PHE A 858 -9.70 -38.72 -21.64
CA PHE A 858 -8.43 -39.31 -21.24
C PHE A 858 -7.66 -39.88 -22.43
N ASP A 859 -6.33 -39.96 -22.29
CA ASP A 859 -5.48 -40.67 -23.22
C ASP A 859 -5.40 -42.19 -22.87
N ASN A 860 -4.66 -42.93 -23.65
CA ASN A 860 -4.54 -44.36 -23.50
C ASN A 860 -3.86 -44.81 -22.19
N GLU A 861 -3.10 -43.91 -21.55
CA GLU A 861 -2.40 -44.12 -20.30
C GLU A 861 -3.24 -43.69 -19.08
N GLY A 862 -4.46 -43.16 -19.31
CA GLY A 862 -5.35 -42.68 -18.27
C GLY A 862 -5.09 -41.23 -17.85
N TYR A 863 -4.30 -40.46 -18.60
CA TYR A 863 -4.13 -39.04 -18.32
C TYR A 863 -5.22 -38.22 -18.99
N ILE A 864 -5.79 -37.28 -18.23
CA ILE A 864 -6.73 -36.31 -18.80
C ILE A 864 -6.04 -35.40 -19.80
N LYS A 865 -6.62 -35.29 -20.99
CA LYS A 865 -6.11 -34.41 -22.05
C LYS A 865 -6.18 -32.94 -21.62
N ASN A 866 -5.24 -32.13 -22.07
CA ASN A 866 -5.06 -30.73 -21.62
C ASN A 866 -6.29 -29.82 -21.86
N GLN A 867 -7.12 -30.12 -22.82
CA GLN A 867 -8.35 -29.39 -23.13
C GLN A 867 -9.45 -29.58 -22.09
N TYR A 868 -9.37 -30.64 -21.28
CA TYR A 868 -10.37 -30.96 -20.27
C TYR A 868 -9.90 -30.56 -18.88
N ASN A 869 -10.83 -30.11 -18.07
CA ASN A 869 -10.63 -29.82 -16.64
C ASN A 869 -11.70 -30.54 -15.82
N THR A 870 -11.33 -30.97 -14.63
CA THR A 870 -12.22 -31.62 -13.68
C THR A 870 -11.73 -31.34 -12.26
N SER A 871 -12.67 -31.30 -11.31
CA SER A 871 -12.36 -31.11 -9.91
C SER A 871 -12.03 -32.44 -9.23
N SER A 872 -11.22 -32.38 -8.19
CA SER A 872 -10.88 -33.51 -7.36
C SER A 872 -10.75 -33.13 -5.88
N PRO A 873 -10.94 -34.07 -4.94
CA PRO A 873 -10.49 -33.85 -3.57
C PRO A 873 -8.97 -33.65 -3.54
N ILE A 874 -8.48 -32.93 -2.54
CA ILE A 874 -7.05 -32.89 -2.27
C ILE A 874 -6.61 -34.23 -1.67
N GLY A 875 -5.41 -34.71 -2.03
CA GLY A 875 -4.90 -36.00 -1.53
C GLY A 875 -4.25 -35.88 -0.14
N LYS A 876 -3.38 -36.84 0.19
CA LYS A 876 -2.70 -36.89 1.49
C LYS A 876 -1.70 -35.77 1.76
N LEU A 877 -1.20 -35.11 0.73
CA LEU A 877 -0.22 -34.03 0.84
C LEU A 877 -0.88 -32.67 0.66
N PRO A 878 -0.40 -31.59 1.32
CA PRO A 878 -0.87 -30.25 1.03
C PRO A 878 -0.46 -29.83 -0.40
N TYR A 879 -1.32 -29.07 -1.08
CA TYR A 879 -0.91 -28.38 -2.30
C TYR A 879 0.02 -27.21 -1.96
N MET A 880 1.11 -27.02 -2.71
CA MET A 880 2.14 -26.05 -2.40
C MET A 880 2.64 -25.29 -3.63
N GLU A 881 2.81 -23.97 -3.47
CA GLU A 881 3.49 -23.08 -4.42
C GLU A 881 4.59 -22.29 -3.72
N MET A 882 5.71 -22.08 -4.43
CA MET A 882 6.79 -21.21 -4.00
C MET A 882 6.98 -20.11 -5.04
N THR A 883 7.18 -18.88 -4.56
CA THR A 883 7.40 -17.71 -5.39
C THR A 883 8.73 -17.05 -5.04
N VAL A 884 9.51 -16.68 -6.06
CA VAL A 884 10.66 -15.80 -5.92
C VAL A 884 10.37 -14.54 -6.73
N GLY A 885 10.39 -13.39 -6.08
CA GLY A 885 10.00 -12.13 -6.69
C GLY A 885 11.08 -11.06 -6.59
N LEU A 886 11.10 -10.21 -7.60
CA LEU A 886 11.86 -8.97 -7.64
C LEU A 886 10.89 -7.81 -7.72
N GLU A 887 10.93 -6.92 -6.75
CA GLU A 887 10.15 -5.69 -6.74
C GLU A 887 11.05 -4.46 -6.89
N ASN A 888 10.41 -3.32 -7.08
CA ASN A 888 11.07 -2.04 -7.31
C ASN A 888 11.69 -1.87 -8.70
N ILE A 889 11.31 -2.68 -9.66
CA ILE A 889 11.68 -2.50 -11.07
C ILE A 889 10.99 -1.21 -11.57
N PHE A 890 11.79 -0.24 -12.04
CA PHE A 890 11.32 1.12 -12.37
C PHE A 890 10.47 1.78 -11.27
N LYS A 891 10.66 1.40 -9.98
CA LYS A 891 10.00 1.90 -8.75
C LYS A 891 8.55 1.47 -8.54
N PHE A 892 7.92 0.77 -9.46
CA PHE A 892 6.51 0.38 -9.35
C PHE A 892 6.17 -0.99 -9.92
N ILE A 893 7.09 -1.69 -10.56
CA ILE A 893 6.85 -3.03 -11.10
C ILE A 893 7.48 -4.08 -10.19
N ARG A 894 6.72 -5.13 -9.95
CA ARG A 894 7.15 -6.38 -9.33
C ARG A 894 6.96 -7.51 -10.33
N ILE A 895 7.93 -8.39 -10.45
CA ILE A 895 7.90 -9.60 -11.27
C ILE A 895 8.13 -10.79 -10.35
N ASP A 896 7.26 -11.78 -10.44
CA ASP A 896 7.25 -12.98 -9.62
C ASP A 896 7.40 -14.22 -10.51
N TYR A 897 8.39 -15.04 -10.23
CA TYR A 897 8.49 -16.39 -10.72
C TYR A 897 7.90 -17.36 -9.72
N ILE A 898 6.94 -18.14 -10.14
CA ILE A 898 6.17 -19.06 -9.31
C ILE A 898 6.40 -20.48 -9.75
N ARG A 899 6.61 -21.37 -8.78
CA ARG A 899 6.77 -22.81 -9.01
C ARG A 899 5.79 -23.59 -8.16
N ARG A 900 5.06 -24.46 -8.82
CA ARG A 900 4.22 -25.50 -8.19
C ARG A 900 5.12 -26.63 -7.70
N LEU A 901 5.07 -26.96 -6.40
CA LEU A 901 6.01 -27.90 -5.79
C LEU A 901 5.53 -29.35 -5.88
N ASN A 902 4.22 -29.58 -5.83
CA ASN A 902 3.62 -30.91 -5.86
C ASN A 902 2.34 -30.96 -6.69
N TYR A 903 1.62 -32.07 -6.69
CA TYR A 903 0.46 -32.31 -7.57
C TYR A 903 0.76 -32.06 -9.05
N ASN A 904 1.98 -32.36 -9.45
CA ASN A 904 2.39 -32.27 -10.84
C ASN A 904 1.96 -33.50 -11.66
N ASP A 905 1.68 -34.62 -10.99
CA ASP A 905 1.10 -35.84 -11.47
C ASP A 905 0.30 -36.48 -10.31
N TYR A 906 -1.01 -36.65 -10.46
CA TYR A 906 -1.88 -37.11 -9.39
C TYR A 906 -3.16 -37.76 -9.94
N GLU A 907 -3.80 -38.59 -9.10
CA GLU A 907 -5.00 -39.32 -9.41
C GLU A 907 -6.25 -38.44 -9.36
N LEU A 908 -7.19 -38.69 -10.23
CA LEU A 908 -8.50 -38.05 -10.31
C LEU A 908 -9.58 -38.99 -9.75
N PRO A 909 -10.77 -38.50 -9.36
CA PRO A 909 -11.82 -39.33 -8.76
C PRO A 909 -12.53 -40.27 -9.76
N TYR A 910 -12.00 -40.46 -10.95
CA TYR A 910 -12.63 -41.24 -12.02
C TYR A 910 -11.89 -42.52 -12.32
N MET A 911 -12.66 -43.64 -12.43
CA MET A 911 -12.19 -44.88 -13.05
C MET A 911 -12.61 -44.87 -14.51
N ILE A 912 -11.66 -45.09 -15.40
CA ILE A 912 -11.89 -45.13 -16.85
C ILE A 912 -11.51 -46.45 -17.42
N GLN A 913 -12.17 -46.85 -18.53
CA GLN A 913 -11.80 -48.07 -19.22
C GLN A 913 -10.47 -47.90 -19.94
N LYS A 914 -9.50 -48.77 -19.65
CA LYS A 914 -8.20 -48.74 -20.31
C LYS A 914 -8.37 -48.91 -21.81
N GLN A 915 -7.56 -48.21 -22.60
CA GLN A 915 -7.50 -48.33 -24.04
C GLN A 915 -6.21 -49.08 -24.41
N GLU A 916 -6.29 -50.11 -25.28
CA GLU A 916 -5.15 -50.85 -25.83
C GLU A 916 -5.17 -50.78 -27.33
N LEU A 917 -4.01 -51.00 -27.97
CA LEU A 917 -3.91 -51.09 -29.42
C LEU A 917 -4.83 -52.20 -29.91
N ILE A 918 -5.68 -51.94 -30.91
CA ILE A 918 -6.60 -52.92 -31.48
C ILE A 918 -5.79 -54.10 -32.07
N ASP A 919 -4.64 -53.75 -32.67
CA ASP A 919 -3.69 -54.73 -33.18
C ASP A 919 -2.27 -54.20 -32.93
N PRO A 920 -1.46 -54.86 -32.05
CA PRO A 920 -0.09 -54.49 -31.81
C PRO A 920 0.83 -54.50 -33.05
N GLU A 921 0.52 -55.36 -34.03
CA GLU A 921 1.28 -55.46 -35.31
C GLU A 921 0.87 -54.36 -36.28
N HIS A 922 -0.32 -53.79 -36.12
CA HIS A 922 -0.87 -52.74 -36.96
C HIS A 922 -1.30 -51.50 -36.13
N PRO A 923 -0.37 -50.73 -35.60
CA PRO A 923 -0.68 -49.57 -34.73
C PRO A 923 -1.54 -48.48 -35.39
N THR A 924 -1.63 -48.46 -36.70
CA THR A 924 -2.48 -47.56 -37.50
C THR A 924 -3.98 -47.82 -37.33
N LEU A 925 -4.39 -48.99 -36.83
CA LEU A 925 -5.78 -49.30 -36.52
C LEU A 925 -6.29 -48.59 -35.28
N GLY A 926 -5.41 -47.94 -34.47
CA GLY A 926 -5.76 -47.18 -33.31
C GLY A 926 -5.95 -47.99 -32.06
N TYR A 927 -6.64 -47.37 -31.07
CA TYR A 927 -6.88 -47.97 -29.80
C TYR A 927 -8.35 -48.35 -29.62
N GLY A 928 -8.59 -49.44 -28.91
CA GLY A 928 -9.91 -49.93 -28.50
C GLY A 928 -9.97 -50.22 -27.03
N PRO A 929 -11.19 -50.46 -26.47
CA PRO A 929 -11.39 -50.73 -25.04
C PRO A 929 -10.73 -52.07 -24.68
N ALA A 930 -9.95 -52.09 -23.61
CA ALA A 930 -9.32 -53.27 -23.05
C ALA A 930 -10.29 -54.03 -22.09
N PHE A 931 -10.21 -55.35 -22.14
CA PHE A 931 -11.02 -56.23 -21.28
C PHE A 931 -10.10 -57.22 -20.56
N ASN A 932 -10.52 -57.63 -19.37
CA ASN A 932 -9.91 -58.73 -18.63
C ASN A 932 -10.22 -60.08 -19.31
N GLU A 933 -9.53 -61.15 -18.90
CA GLU A 933 -9.74 -62.50 -19.45
C GLU A 933 -11.20 -63.01 -19.20
N ASP A 934 -11.88 -62.49 -18.21
CA ASP A 934 -13.28 -62.82 -17.88
C ASP A 934 -14.29 -61.95 -18.68
N GLY A 935 -13.82 -61.08 -19.61
CA GLY A 935 -14.68 -60.23 -20.41
C GLY A 935 -15.15 -58.94 -19.70
N THR A 936 -14.69 -58.67 -18.48
CA THR A 936 -15.00 -57.45 -17.77
C THR A 936 -14.13 -56.30 -18.25
N PRO A 937 -14.62 -55.01 -18.26
CA PRO A 937 -13.80 -53.85 -18.63
C PRO A 937 -12.57 -53.75 -17.74
N GLN A 938 -11.41 -53.55 -18.34
CA GLN A 938 -10.18 -53.25 -17.61
C GLN A 938 -10.18 -51.76 -17.19
N LEU A 939 -10.43 -51.50 -15.91
CA LEU A 939 -10.51 -50.16 -15.37
C LEU A 939 -9.17 -49.71 -14.82
N ILE A 940 -8.80 -48.48 -15.17
CA ILE A 940 -7.61 -47.78 -14.62
C ILE A 940 -8.02 -46.46 -13.99
N GLN A 941 -7.21 -46.03 -13.03
CA GLN A 941 -7.41 -44.74 -12.35
C GLN A 941 -7.07 -43.61 -13.27
N GLY A 942 -8.02 -42.66 -13.46
CA GLY A 942 -7.78 -41.43 -14.18
C GLY A 942 -6.72 -40.57 -13.46
N ARG A 943 -5.84 -39.91 -14.22
CA ARG A 943 -4.71 -39.13 -13.70
C ARG A 943 -4.60 -37.80 -14.39
N ARG A 944 -3.96 -36.83 -13.68
CA ARG A 944 -3.60 -35.52 -14.25
C ARG A 944 -2.11 -35.30 -14.17
N ARG A 945 -1.51 -34.91 -15.30
CA ARG A 945 -0.12 -34.47 -15.38
C ARG A 945 -0.05 -33.02 -15.81
N MET A 946 0.67 -32.19 -15.03
CA MET A 946 0.84 -30.80 -15.36
C MET A 946 1.94 -30.59 -16.40
N GLY A 947 1.66 -29.81 -17.45
CA GLY A 947 2.65 -29.34 -18.40
C GLY A 947 3.60 -28.31 -17.79
N ALA A 948 4.62 -27.89 -18.55
CA ALA A 948 5.65 -26.96 -18.08
C ALA A 948 5.07 -25.64 -17.53
N TRP A 949 4.09 -25.06 -18.20
CA TRP A 949 3.39 -23.86 -17.79
C TRP A 949 2.40 -24.04 -16.61
N GLY A 950 1.96 -25.26 -16.34
CA GLY A 950 1.19 -25.59 -15.13
C GLY A 950 2.08 -25.79 -13.90
N ARG A 951 3.38 -26.04 -14.11
CA ARG A 951 4.36 -26.20 -13.02
C ARG A 951 5.09 -24.90 -12.70
N ASN A 952 5.21 -24.00 -13.68
CA ASN A 952 5.96 -22.75 -13.58
C ASN A 952 5.15 -21.61 -14.20
N GLY A 953 5.26 -20.42 -13.63
CA GLY A 953 4.59 -19.24 -14.15
C GLY A 953 5.33 -17.96 -13.80
N VAL A 954 5.08 -16.93 -14.60
CA VAL A 954 5.56 -15.57 -14.31
C VAL A 954 4.36 -14.66 -14.21
N LYS A 955 4.32 -13.87 -13.14
CA LYS A 955 3.26 -12.89 -12.92
C LYS A 955 3.85 -11.52 -12.61
N VAL A 956 3.08 -10.49 -12.86
CA VAL A 956 3.48 -9.10 -12.70
C VAL A 956 2.55 -8.42 -11.70
N THR A 957 3.06 -7.45 -10.96
CA THR A 957 2.25 -6.61 -10.08
C THR A 957 2.70 -5.17 -10.24
N VAL A 958 1.76 -4.25 -10.31
CA VAL A 958 2.05 -2.82 -10.21
C VAL A 958 1.83 -2.40 -8.75
N ARG A 959 2.90 -1.93 -8.11
CA ARG A 959 2.88 -1.54 -6.71
C ARG A 959 3.69 -0.28 -6.49
N PHE A 960 3.05 0.76 -6.00
CA PHE A 960 3.75 1.94 -5.50
C PHE A 960 4.14 1.72 -4.04
N SER A 961 5.41 1.93 -3.69
CA SER A 961 5.93 1.86 -2.32
C SER A 961 7.06 2.85 -2.15
N PHE A 962 7.14 3.45 -0.97
CA PHE A 962 8.27 4.29 -0.58
C PHE A 962 9.52 3.46 -0.29
#